data_7c2e75db3f8201aacc1d9c307fa522ce
#
_entry.id   7c2e75db3f8201aacc1d9c307fa522ce
#
_cell.length_a   1.000
_cell.length_b   1.000
_cell.length_c   1.000
_cell.angle_alpha   90.00
_cell.angle_beta   90.00
_cell.angle_gamma   90.00
#
_symmetry.space_group_name_H-M   'P 1'
#
loop_
_entity.id
_entity.type
_entity.pdbx_description
1 polymer ?
#
loop_
_entity_poly.entity_id
_entity_poly.type
_entity_poly.pdbx_seq_one_letter_code
_entity_poly.pdbx_strand_id
1 'polypeptide(L)'
;MRIETWKLQIAKGREELAADKIIEARVPGDITADLYRAGVICDPFFGLNHKKLGWITAEDFVYSANFDAPADILQSEEVILTFNGVDLFSEISLNGTVLGTTENAFIKYDYEVKSLLKEKNNELIVKMFSTTQKLNAADCKDYFGVFNLPRMFFRKPQCHFGWDWAPDMPAYGIFGAVELNGVCENRIELLNYKTSNDGSVTIIAELNYTVRPQVDFFGKVVKTPKKEWENDFIRYTLAETPNTPLDKAKTLVKEGKVTDRVNFKNFALKNPQLWYPAGEGGQPLYEYKAELIRGGRVLSEKRGRLAFREVVLEEKPCGDDALGFRFVINGRPVFAKGSNWVPIDCFTGTIKREKYEKLLTLAVKGNLNMLRVWGGGFYEFDDFYDLCDEKGIMVWQDFMFACSDIPEEDDFVAKFEQEAEYQIKRLRVHPSIVYWCGGNEKTGSFGIQKGRGDRVVNVILRGLVEALDGTRPYEKQSPYSINDVANDLSSGDSHAGCVEPCLLTGALTYRKEVAKKPVSFMSECAEMGPTSLQSLRKFFPEDKLWDMNEVWQDRLMDNPWSAVTMDFCARQKFYVEELYGKCDSIEQFVARGMTVHAELLRAEIEFARYNKARCGGFMNWMYSEIWPSATWAIVDYYSEPKQAYYQARKSFAPVLVSFAEDTDGTRVFIVNDTDKPVKAKIRYGMKTLSGETVWSKTIKTTVAAFGSYGEKVTEATSGENRYLFACAETEKGKLSSVYSADMWHECKFKSDYTYKVKAEKGGLAVTVKAYSFVKGLTLILPDNYKYDYSDNYTDIEAGAEKTIYIGGAGAELAEKLVVTDFAKETGI
;
A
#
# COMPACT_ATOMS: atom_id res chain seq x y z
N MET A 1 17.56 -20.39 14.94
CA MET A 1 17.38 -19.69 16.25
C MET A 1 17.29 -18.21 15.99
N ARG A 2 16.33 -17.48 16.57
CA ARG A 2 16.25 -16.01 16.50
C ARG A 2 16.99 -15.41 17.70
N ILE A 3 17.76 -14.34 17.49
CA ILE A 3 18.46 -13.62 18.55
C ILE A 3 17.55 -12.47 18.98
N GLU A 4 16.96 -12.56 20.18
CA GLU A 4 15.85 -11.68 20.61
C GLU A 4 16.25 -10.68 21.70
N THR A 5 17.31 -10.98 22.49
CA THR A 5 17.70 -10.14 23.64
C THR A 5 18.83 -9.23 23.24
N TRP A 6 18.53 -7.94 23.15
CA TRP A 6 19.48 -6.93 22.72
C TRP A 6 19.60 -5.78 23.71
N LYS A 7 20.75 -5.17 23.71
CA LYS A 7 21.07 -3.93 24.42
C LYS A 7 21.49 -2.87 23.42
N LEU A 8 21.16 -1.62 23.73
CA LEU A 8 21.51 -0.44 22.95
C LEU A 8 22.28 0.55 23.83
N GLN A 9 23.34 1.12 23.28
CA GLN A 9 24.12 2.20 23.90
C GLN A 9 24.44 3.26 22.85
N ILE A 10 24.55 4.52 23.26
CA ILE A 10 25.12 5.55 22.41
C ILE A 10 26.65 5.45 22.45
N ALA A 11 27.31 5.57 21.32
CA ALA A 11 28.78 5.43 21.26
C ALA A 11 29.50 6.56 22.00
N LYS A 12 28.93 7.78 21.95
CA LYS A 12 29.43 8.96 22.68
C LYS A 12 28.30 9.59 23.48
N GLY A 13 28.49 9.72 24.79
CA GLY A 13 27.47 10.26 25.68
C GLY A 13 27.04 11.69 25.35
N ARG A 14 25.79 11.99 25.63
CA ARG A 14 25.12 13.28 25.45
C ARG A 14 24.33 13.65 26.73
N GLU A 15 23.77 14.87 26.75
CA GLU A 15 22.91 15.33 27.86
C GLU A 15 21.70 14.41 28.01
N GLU A 16 21.06 14.03 26.87
CA GLU A 16 19.86 13.18 26.83
C GLU A 16 20.16 11.71 27.18
N LEU A 17 21.38 11.24 26.91
CA LEU A 17 21.79 9.84 27.07
C LEU A 17 23.28 9.71 27.36
N ALA A 18 23.63 9.29 28.58
CA ALA A 18 25.02 9.03 28.96
C ALA A 18 25.58 7.79 28.24
N ALA A 19 26.88 7.81 27.92
CA ALA A 19 27.55 6.71 27.18
C ALA A 19 27.54 5.37 27.93
N ASP A 20 27.48 5.37 29.25
CA ASP A 20 27.41 4.16 30.09
C ASP A 20 25.98 3.65 30.33
N LYS A 21 24.96 4.41 29.91
CA LYS A 21 23.57 4.00 30.04
C LYS A 21 23.23 2.94 29.01
N ILE A 22 22.89 1.75 29.49
CA ILE A 22 22.38 0.65 28.64
C ILE A 22 20.86 0.70 28.60
N ILE A 23 20.31 0.57 27.42
CA ILE A 23 18.88 0.47 27.14
C ILE A 23 18.57 -0.92 26.63
N GLU A 24 17.44 -1.50 27.02
CA GLU A 24 16.91 -2.69 26.39
C GLU A 24 16.43 -2.35 24.98
N ALA A 25 16.94 -3.06 23.97
CA ALA A 25 16.55 -2.89 22.58
C ALA A 25 15.66 -4.05 22.11
N ARG A 26 14.78 -3.77 21.17
CA ARG A 26 14.00 -4.77 20.44
C ARG A 26 14.55 -4.95 19.03
N VAL A 27 14.68 -6.20 18.62
CA VAL A 27 15.07 -6.58 17.25
C VAL A 27 14.13 -7.70 16.79
N PRO A 28 13.34 -7.52 15.72
CA PRO A 28 13.20 -6.31 14.91
C PRO A 28 12.76 -5.08 15.70
N GLY A 29 13.30 -3.90 15.34
CA GLY A 29 13.00 -2.67 16.03
C GLY A 29 13.60 -1.42 15.38
N ASP A 30 13.64 -0.34 16.15
CA ASP A 30 14.13 0.96 15.74
C ASP A 30 14.71 1.70 16.94
N ILE A 31 15.83 2.41 16.76
CA ILE A 31 16.51 3.14 17.84
C ILE A 31 15.60 4.19 18.47
N THR A 32 14.87 4.96 17.65
CA THR A 32 13.97 6.01 18.15
C THR A 32 12.84 5.42 18.99
N ALA A 33 12.25 4.31 18.53
CA ALA A 33 11.23 3.58 19.28
C ALA A 33 11.74 3.01 20.60
N ASP A 34 12.99 2.53 20.64
CA ASP A 34 13.64 2.03 21.87
C ASP A 34 13.93 3.17 22.86
N LEU A 35 14.43 4.31 22.38
CA LEU A 35 14.66 5.51 23.19
C LEU A 35 13.35 6.05 23.79
N TYR A 36 12.27 6.06 23.01
CA TYR A 36 10.95 6.44 23.50
C TYR A 36 10.45 5.48 24.60
N ARG A 37 10.54 4.19 24.35
CA ARG A 37 10.13 3.16 25.31
C ARG A 37 10.95 3.24 26.63
N ALA A 38 12.21 3.58 26.54
CA ALA A 38 13.11 3.76 27.68
C ALA A 38 12.88 5.11 28.43
N GLY A 39 11.98 5.96 27.94
CA GLY A 39 11.71 7.28 28.52
C GLY A 39 12.85 8.29 28.36
N VAL A 40 13.75 8.07 27.38
CA VAL A 40 14.85 9.00 27.05
C VAL A 40 14.32 10.19 26.25
N ILE A 41 13.35 9.95 25.40
CA ILE A 41 12.69 10.96 24.58
C ILE A 41 11.19 10.97 24.85
N CYS A 42 10.54 12.11 24.60
CA CYS A 42 9.09 12.23 24.62
C CYS A 42 8.46 11.49 23.43
N ASP A 43 7.13 11.30 23.47
CA ASP A 43 6.39 10.72 22.35
C ASP A 43 6.71 11.46 21.04
N PRO A 44 7.35 10.81 20.07
CA PRO A 44 7.75 11.43 18.81
C PRO A 44 6.56 11.89 17.97
N PHE A 45 5.39 11.29 18.18
CA PHE A 45 4.19 11.60 17.41
C PHE A 45 3.33 12.71 18.02
N PHE A 46 3.64 13.20 19.23
CA PHE A 46 2.84 14.24 19.87
C PHE A 46 3.37 15.66 19.56
N GLY A 47 2.49 16.52 19.03
CA GLY A 47 2.80 17.90 18.70
C GLY A 47 4.00 18.02 17.75
N LEU A 48 5.01 18.79 18.16
CA LEU A 48 6.24 19.02 17.40
C LEU A 48 7.47 18.28 17.98
N ASN A 49 7.26 17.22 18.77
CA ASN A 49 8.36 16.56 19.45
C ASN A 49 9.40 15.95 18.49
N HIS A 50 8.96 15.41 17.34
CA HIS A 50 9.87 14.84 16.35
C HIS A 50 10.96 15.84 15.89
N LYS A 51 10.68 17.14 15.85
CA LYS A 51 11.68 18.17 15.48
C LYS A 51 12.88 18.25 16.41
N LYS A 52 12.78 17.65 17.60
CA LYS A 52 13.87 17.59 18.59
C LYS A 52 14.73 16.35 18.45
N LEU A 53 14.43 15.44 17.52
CA LEU A 53 15.00 14.09 17.44
C LEU A 53 16.12 13.94 16.41
N GLY A 54 16.44 14.98 15.61
CA GLY A 54 17.47 14.92 14.57
C GLY A 54 18.86 14.54 15.06
N TRP A 55 19.12 14.65 16.38
CA TRP A 55 20.37 14.20 17.00
C TRP A 55 20.54 12.68 16.92
N ILE A 56 19.47 11.89 16.86
CA ILE A 56 19.52 10.42 16.86
C ILE A 56 20.29 9.92 15.65
N THR A 57 19.99 10.42 14.45
CA THR A 57 20.72 10.04 13.22
C THR A 57 22.09 10.72 13.07
N ALA A 58 22.37 11.72 13.91
CA ALA A 58 23.67 12.38 13.94
C ALA A 58 24.71 11.65 14.81
N GLU A 59 24.27 10.71 15.64
CA GLU A 59 25.13 9.96 16.57
C GLU A 59 25.29 8.50 16.13
N ASP A 60 26.39 7.89 16.60
CA ASP A 60 26.64 6.47 16.45
C ASP A 60 26.05 5.71 17.65
N PHE A 61 25.48 4.53 17.38
CA PHE A 61 24.94 3.63 18.39
C PHE A 61 25.55 2.24 18.31
N VAL A 62 25.49 1.51 19.40
CA VAL A 62 25.98 0.13 19.48
C VAL A 62 24.86 -0.78 19.99
N TYR A 63 24.45 -1.70 19.17
CA TYR A 63 23.67 -2.86 19.61
C TYR A 63 24.60 -3.96 20.06
N SER A 64 24.26 -4.66 21.15
CA SER A 64 24.93 -5.85 21.60
C SER A 64 23.94 -6.93 22.02
N ALA A 65 24.27 -8.18 21.70
CA ALA A 65 23.53 -9.36 22.12
C ALA A 65 24.47 -10.45 22.58
N ASN A 66 24.11 -11.11 23.68
CA ASN A 66 24.80 -12.31 24.14
C ASN A 66 23.87 -13.51 23.98
N PHE A 67 24.39 -14.62 23.42
CA PHE A 67 23.60 -15.81 23.18
C PHE A 67 24.44 -17.08 23.28
N ASP A 68 23.77 -18.21 23.58
CA ASP A 68 24.31 -19.53 23.48
C ASP A 68 23.92 -20.18 22.17
N ALA A 69 24.86 -20.84 21.48
CA ALA A 69 24.58 -21.52 20.23
C ALA A 69 24.04 -22.93 20.51
N PRO A 70 22.85 -23.31 19.99
CA PRO A 70 22.30 -24.64 20.14
C PRO A 70 23.22 -25.73 19.56
N ALA A 71 23.30 -26.87 20.21
CA ALA A 71 24.19 -27.96 19.81
C ALA A 71 23.88 -28.52 18.41
N ASP A 72 22.61 -28.59 18.04
CA ASP A 72 22.17 -29.02 16.71
C ASP A 72 22.61 -28.03 15.61
N ILE A 73 22.60 -26.72 15.86
CA ILE A 73 23.14 -25.71 14.96
C ILE A 73 24.66 -25.86 14.82
N LEU A 74 25.39 -26.04 15.91
CA LEU A 74 26.85 -26.21 15.88
C LEU A 74 27.30 -27.50 15.17
N GLN A 75 26.46 -28.54 15.15
CA GLN A 75 26.72 -29.81 14.43
C GLN A 75 26.42 -29.71 12.92
N SER A 76 25.76 -28.65 12.44
CA SER A 76 25.47 -28.46 11.02
C SER A 76 26.76 -28.29 10.21
N GLU A 77 26.72 -28.53 8.90
CA GLU A 77 27.86 -28.36 8.00
C GLU A 77 28.33 -26.91 7.94
N GLU A 78 27.39 -25.97 7.80
CA GLU A 78 27.59 -24.53 7.87
C GLU A 78 26.63 -23.90 8.88
N VAL A 79 27.00 -22.75 9.41
CA VAL A 79 26.12 -21.93 10.27
C VAL A 79 26.06 -20.52 9.71
N ILE A 80 24.88 -20.12 9.30
CA ILE A 80 24.63 -18.81 8.70
C ILE A 80 23.96 -17.89 9.71
N LEU A 81 24.60 -16.75 9.97
CA LEU A 81 24.01 -15.62 10.69
C LEU A 81 23.40 -14.66 9.67
N THR A 82 22.07 -14.51 9.69
CA THR A 82 21.30 -13.68 8.77
C THR A 82 20.75 -12.45 9.46
N PHE A 83 20.98 -11.27 8.87
CA PHE A 83 20.29 -10.03 9.19
C PHE A 83 19.28 -9.75 8.07
N ASN A 84 18.00 -9.82 8.38
CA ASN A 84 16.92 -9.63 7.38
C ASN A 84 16.58 -8.15 7.09
N GLY A 85 17.28 -7.21 7.72
CA GLY A 85 17.14 -5.77 7.47
C GLY A 85 17.91 -4.94 8.47
N VAL A 86 18.80 -4.08 7.97
CA VAL A 86 19.59 -3.11 8.75
C VAL A 86 19.50 -1.76 8.05
N ASP A 87 19.03 -0.74 8.74
CA ASP A 87 18.93 0.64 8.25
C ASP A 87 19.88 1.55 9.04
N LEU A 88 21.04 1.93 8.53
CA LEU A 88 21.56 1.69 7.20
C LEU A 88 23.03 1.26 7.29
N PHE A 89 23.91 2.18 7.74
CA PHE A 89 25.35 1.96 7.81
C PHE A 89 25.73 1.27 9.11
N SER A 90 26.34 0.10 9.05
CA SER A 90 26.80 -0.60 10.24
C SER A 90 28.08 -1.37 10.00
N GLU A 91 28.78 -1.72 11.12
CA GLU A 91 29.81 -2.75 11.20
C GLU A 91 29.31 -3.86 12.13
N ILE A 92 29.31 -5.09 11.62
CA ILE A 92 28.85 -6.27 12.37
C ILE A 92 30.05 -7.10 12.77
N SER A 93 30.14 -7.48 14.06
CA SER A 93 31.18 -8.34 14.58
C SER A 93 30.65 -9.41 15.53
N LEU A 94 31.26 -10.60 15.47
CA LEU A 94 30.93 -11.74 16.33
C LEU A 94 32.21 -12.19 17.06
N ASN A 95 32.15 -12.27 18.39
CA ASN A 95 33.25 -12.69 19.24
C ASN A 95 34.57 -11.92 18.98
N GLY A 96 34.45 -10.62 18.66
CA GLY A 96 35.58 -9.74 18.36
C GLY A 96 36.07 -9.78 16.90
N THR A 97 35.50 -10.64 16.05
CA THR A 97 35.84 -10.71 14.62
C THR A 97 34.82 -9.93 13.80
N VAL A 98 35.26 -8.98 12.98
CA VAL A 98 34.41 -8.22 12.04
C VAL A 98 33.96 -9.15 10.93
N LEU A 99 32.65 -9.24 10.72
CA LEU A 99 32.02 -10.03 9.67
C LEU A 99 31.84 -9.23 8.39
N GLY A 100 31.51 -7.95 8.52
CA GLY A 100 31.27 -7.05 7.38
C GLY A 100 30.56 -5.77 7.76
N THR A 101 30.19 -4.99 6.73
CA THR A 101 29.47 -3.73 6.84
C THR A 101 28.15 -3.78 6.08
N THR A 102 27.22 -2.86 6.41
CA THR A 102 25.94 -2.70 5.70
C THR A 102 25.81 -1.29 5.13
N GLU A 103 25.12 -1.14 4.00
CA GLU A 103 24.84 0.14 3.35
C GLU A 103 23.58 0.12 2.47
N ASN A 104 22.78 -0.96 2.53
CA ASN A 104 21.54 -1.13 1.80
C ASN A 104 20.50 -1.79 2.70
N ALA A 105 19.42 -1.07 3.02
CA ALA A 105 18.34 -1.57 3.86
C ALA A 105 17.40 -2.55 3.13
N PHE A 106 17.49 -2.65 1.79
CA PHE A 106 16.58 -3.45 0.98
C PHE A 106 17.08 -4.85 0.66
N ILE A 107 18.21 -5.28 1.25
CA ILE A 107 18.75 -6.63 1.11
C ILE A 107 18.96 -7.26 2.48
N LYS A 108 19.06 -8.59 2.50
CA LYS A 108 19.55 -9.33 3.65
C LYS A 108 21.08 -9.44 3.64
N TYR A 109 21.67 -9.65 4.81
CA TYR A 109 23.10 -9.90 4.97
C TYR A 109 23.30 -11.26 5.62
N ASP A 110 23.96 -12.16 4.91
CA ASP A 110 24.27 -13.53 5.36
C ASP A 110 25.77 -13.68 5.62
N TYR A 111 26.14 -14.21 6.79
CA TYR A 111 27.53 -14.47 7.17
C TYR A 111 27.69 -15.93 7.60
N GLU A 112 28.65 -16.65 7.00
CA GLU A 112 29.07 -17.96 7.52
C GLU A 112 29.90 -17.75 8.78
N VAL A 113 29.46 -18.29 9.94
CA VAL A 113 30.01 -17.96 11.24
C VAL A 113 30.42 -19.18 12.07
N LYS A 114 30.30 -20.41 11.55
CA LYS A 114 30.52 -21.65 12.30
C LYS A 114 31.88 -21.67 13.01
N SER A 115 32.94 -21.23 12.34
CA SER A 115 34.31 -21.22 12.89
C SER A 115 34.53 -20.19 14.00
N LEU A 116 33.65 -19.23 14.15
CA LEU A 116 33.72 -18.16 15.15
C LEU A 116 32.86 -18.45 16.37
N LEU A 117 31.92 -19.41 16.27
CA LEU A 117 30.95 -19.69 17.33
C LEU A 117 31.57 -20.49 18.48
N LYS A 118 31.11 -20.15 19.69
CA LYS A 118 31.31 -20.90 20.95
C LYS A 118 29.96 -21.54 21.32
N GLU A 119 30.01 -22.59 22.14
CA GLU A 119 28.80 -23.19 22.70
C GLU A 119 28.02 -22.19 23.56
N LYS A 120 28.74 -21.35 24.31
CA LYS A 120 28.15 -20.38 25.26
C LYS A 120 28.80 -19.01 25.14
N ASN A 121 28.00 -18.01 25.56
CA ASN A 121 28.46 -16.61 25.66
C ASN A 121 29.05 -16.06 24.37
N ASN A 122 28.38 -16.29 23.23
CA ASN A 122 28.73 -15.58 22.04
C ASN A 122 28.32 -14.12 22.18
N GLU A 123 29.18 -13.21 21.77
CA GLU A 123 28.94 -11.76 21.76
C GLU A 123 28.79 -11.27 20.33
N LEU A 124 27.61 -10.73 20.01
CA LEU A 124 27.32 -10.13 18.72
C LEU A 124 27.18 -8.61 18.91
N ILE A 125 27.98 -7.86 18.18
CA ILE A 125 28.00 -6.39 18.24
C ILE A 125 27.66 -5.83 16.85
N VAL A 126 26.75 -4.84 16.80
CA VAL A 126 26.43 -4.07 15.61
C VAL A 126 26.62 -2.58 15.93
N LYS A 127 27.65 -2.00 15.35
CA LYS A 127 27.90 -0.55 15.44
C LYS A 127 27.14 0.12 14.32
N MET A 128 26.18 0.95 14.67
CA MET A 128 25.42 1.77 13.74
C MET A 128 26.09 3.13 13.60
N PHE A 129 26.37 3.53 12.36
CA PHE A 129 27.05 4.80 12.08
C PHE A 129 26.04 5.89 11.68
N SER A 130 26.34 7.12 12.04
CA SER A 130 25.53 8.30 11.74
C SER A 130 25.16 8.40 10.25
N THR A 131 23.87 8.35 9.97
CA THR A 131 23.34 8.59 8.62
C THR A 131 23.48 10.04 8.22
N THR A 132 23.31 10.99 9.16
CA THR A 132 23.44 12.44 8.91
C THR A 132 24.82 12.83 8.43
N GLN A 133 25.89 12.25 8.99
CA GLN A 133 27.26 12.56 8.53
C GLN A 133 27.48 12.11 7.10
N LYS A 134 26.96 10.95 6.71
CA LYS A 134 27.05 10.44 5.33
C LYS A 134 26.22 11.29 4.37
N LEU A 135 25.00 11.69 4.80
CA LEU A 135 24.10 12.54 4.02
C LEU A 135 24.75 13.88 3.68
N ASN A 136 25.38 14.52 4.67
CA ASN A 136 26.05 15.81 4.51
C ASN A 136 27.32 15.75 3.61
N ALA A 137 27.86 14.56 3.40
CA ALA A 137 29.02 14.34 2.55
C ALA A 137 28.67 14.04 1.08
N ALA A 138 27.39 13.82 0.76
CA ALA A 138 26.95 13.51 -0.60
C ALA A 138 27.03 14.71 -1.54
N ASP A 139 27.67 14.55 -2.70
CA ASP A 139 27.72 15.58 -3.74
C ASP A 139 26.52 15.45 -4.68
N CYS A 140 25.58 16.38 -4.54
CA CYS A 140 24.33 16.42 -5.30
C CYS A 140 24.30 17.49 -6.39
N LYS A 141 25.43 18.16 -6.68
CA LYS A 141 25.48 19.37 -7.50
C LYS A 141 24.83 19.24 -8.88
N ASP A 142 24.98 18.06 -9.51
CA ASP A 142 24.50 17.82 -10.87
C ASP A 142 23.22 16.97 -10.94
N TYR A 143 22.51 16.83 -9.81
CA TYR A 143 21.32 16.01 -9.70
C TYR A 143 20.08 16.84 -9.42
N PHE A 144 18.96 16.39 -9.95
CA PHE A 144 17.65 16.92 -9.63
C PHE A 144 16.90 15.99 -8.66
N GLY A 145 16.17 16.57 -7.75
CA GLY A 145 15.22 15.86 -6.90
C GLY A 145 14.38 16.84 -6.10
N VAL A 146 13.22 16.35 -5.66
CA VAL A 146 12.30 17.07 -4.79
C VAL A 146 12.60 16.65 -3.34
N PHE A 147 12.31 17.49 -2.35
CA PHE A 147 12.61 17.29 -0.94
C PHE A 147 14.12 17.19 -0.63
N ASN A 148 14.53 16.30 0.28
CA ASN A 148 15.91 16.09 0.65
C ASN A 148 16.72 15.47 -0.50
N LEU A 149 17.49 16.25 -1.24
CA LEU A 149 18.18 15.82 -2.45
C LEU A 149 19.19 14.69 -2.23
N PRO A 150 20.04 14.69 -1.18
CA PRO A 150 21.01 13.61 -0.94
C PRO A 150 20.41 12.21 -0.81
N ARG A 151 19.11 12.08 -0.46
CA ARG A 151 18.44 10.80 -0.24
C ARG A 151 18.56 9.80 -1.41
N MET A 152 18.72 10.30 -2.65
CA MET A 152 18.81 9.46 -3.84
C MET A 152 20.02 8.51 -3.86
N PHE A 153 21.08 8.86 -3.13
CA PHE A 153 22.28 8.04 -3.02
C PHE A 153 22.19 6.93 -1.97
N PHE A 154 21.12 6.93 -1.14
CA PHE A 154 20.96 6.01 -0.02
C PHE A 154 19.89 4.96 -0.31
N ARG A 155 20.23 3.69 -0.11
CA ARG A 155 19.29 2.59 -0.32
C ARG A 155 18.54 2.29 0.98
N LYS A 156 17.59 3.19 1.32
CA LYS A 156 16.62 3.09 2.42
C LYS A 156 15.33 3.80 2.02
N PRO A 157 14.21 3.66 2.79
CA PRO A 157 12.98 4.39 2.48
C PRO A 157 13.24 5.89 2.32
N GLN A 158 12.97 6.42 1.13
CA GLN A 158 13.28 7.82 0.82
C GLN A 158 12.40 8.78 1.63
N CYS A 159 11.16 8.39 1.96
CA CYS A 159 10.26 9.17 2.79
C CYS A 159 10.75 9.38 4.23
N HIS A 160 11.71 8.59 4.73
CA HIS A 160 12.31 8.79 6.05
C HIS A 160 13.19 10.05 6.14
N PHE A 161 13.54 10.66 5.01
CA PHE A 161 14.25 11.94 4.96
C PHE A 161 13.32 13.16 4.89
N GLY A 162 12.03 12.97 5.20
CA GLY A 162 10.99 13.98 5.06
C GLY A 162 10.32 13.95 3.68
N TRP A 163 9.03 14.17 3.68
CA TRP A 163 8.17 14.27 2.48
C TRP A 163 7.02 15.21 2.76
N ASP A 164 6.18 15.55 1.77
CA ASP A 164 4.99 16.40 1.98
C ASP A 164 3.86 15.74 2.81
N TRP A 165 4.08 14.49 3.27
CA TRP A 165 3.18 13.74 4.16
C TRP A 165 3.93 12.92 5.23
N ALA A 166 5.25 12.94 5.23
CA ALA A 166 6.08 12.20 6.17
C ALA A 166 7.10 13.13 6.85
N PRO A 167 7.30 13.03 8.16
CA PRO A 167 8.27 13.85 8.87
C PRO A 167 9.69 13.47 8.47
N ASP A 168 10.60 14.43 8.54
CA ASP A 168 12.03 14.12 8.68
C ASP A 168 12.23 13.55 10.08
N MET A 169 12.02 12.25 10.19
CA MET A 169 12.12 11.52 11.46
C MET A 169 13.10 10.36 11.28
N PRO A 170 14.11 10.32 12.11
CA PRO A 170 15.17 9.34 11.99
C PRO A 170 14.67 7.93 12.32
N ALA A 171 14.29 7.19 11.29
CA ALA A 171 14.11 5.75 11.38
C ALA A 171 15.45 5.08 11.07
N TYR A 172 15.98 4.31 12.05
CA TYR A 172 17.30 3.74 11.93
C TYR A 172 17.53 2.64 12.95
N GLY A 173 18.16 1.52 12.54
CA GLY A 173 18.40 0.40 13.42
C GLY A 173 18.31 -0.97 12.72
N ILE A 174 18.16 -2.04 13.51
CA ILE A 174 17.98 -3.41 13.01
C ILE A 174 16.49 -3.70 12.91
N PHE A 175 15.90 -3.40 11.74
CA PHE A 175 14.45 -3.51 11.53
C PHE A 175 14.00 -4.90 11.08
N GLY A 176 14.91 -5.77 10.64
CA GLY A 176 14.65 -7.17 10.31
C GLY A 176 15.06 -8.14 11.41
N ALA A 177 14.55 -9.36 11.37
CA ALA A 177 14.98 -10.41 12.32
C ALA A 177 16.47 -10.77 12.15
N VAL A 178 17.13 -11.08 13.26
CA VAL A 178 18.48 -11.63 13.27
C VAL A 178 18.40 -13.10 13.63
N GLU A 179 18.89 -13.97 12.73
CA GLU A 179 18.69 -15.43 12.82
C GLU A 179 20.00 -16.18 12.67
N LEU A 180 20.21 -17.19 13.50
CA LEU A 180 21.32 -18.15 13.40
C LEU A 180 20.75 -19.50 12.97
N ASN A 181 21.16 -19.96 11.79
CA ASN A 181 20.63 -21.16 11.16
C ASN A 181 21.76 -22.14 10.80
N GLY A 182 21.65 -23.38 11.31
CA GLY A 182 22.47 -24.47 10.84
C GLY A 182 21.93 -25.03 9.52
N VAL A 183 22.79 -25.12 8.52
CA VAL A 183 22.41 -25.57 7.20
C VAL A 183 23.41 -26.58 6.62
N CYS A 184 22.96 -27.37 5.65
CA CYS A 184 23.89 -28.15 4.83
C CYS A 184 24.59 -27.24 3.82
N GLU A 185 25.87 -27.52 3.51
CA GLU A 185 26.62 -26.81 2.48
C GLU A 185 25.88 -26.87 1.14
N ASN A 186 25.39 -28.06 0.79
CA ASN A 186 24.57 -28.26 -0.40
C ASN A 186 23.08 -28.13 -0.02
N ARG A 187 22.40 -27.14 -0.57
CA ARG A 187 21.01 -26.83 -0.20
C ARG A 187 20.22 -26.19 -1.35
N ILE A 188 18.91 -26.22 -1.22
CA ILE A 188 18.02 -25.42 -2.07
C ILE A 188 18.10 -23.97 -1.56
N GLU A 189 18.60 -23.07 -2.39
CA GLU A 189 18.70 -21.65 -2.06
C GLU A 189 17.40 -20.91 -2.36
N LEU A 190 16.82 -21.14 -3.55
CA LEU A 190 15.57 -20.54 -3.98
C LEU A 190 14.62 -21.59 -4.54
N LEU A 191 13.33 -21.38 -4.29
CA LEU A 191 12.26 -22.19 -4.88
C LEU A 191 11.28 -21.25 -5.58
N ASN A 192 11.03 -21.50 -6.85
CA ASN A 192 10.17 -20.69 -7.70
C ASN A 192 9.25 -21.57 -8.54
N TYR A 193 8.29 -20.95 -9.23
CA TYR A 193 7.38 -21.66 -10.13
C TYR A 193 7.00 -20.82 -11.34
N LYS A 194 6.49 -21.51 -12.37
CA LYS A 194 5.74 -20.91 -13.49
C LYS A 194 4.46 -21.71 -13.68
N THR A 195 3.37 -21.03 -13.95
CA THR A 195 2.03 -21.64 -14.16
C THR A 195 1.40 -21.12 -15.43
N SER A 196 0.50 -21.92 -16.00
CA SER A 196 -0.41 -21.50 -17.08
C SER A 196 -1.84 -21.93 -16.72
N ASN A 197 -2.82 -21.20 -17.20
CA ASN A 197 -4.26 -21.43 -16.93
C ASN A 197 -4.77 -22.80 -17.40
N ASP A 198 -4.00 -23.49 -18.27
CA ASP A 198 -4.27 -24.87 -18.70
C ASP A 198 -3.95 -25.93 -17.63
N GLY A 199 -3.36 -25.51 -16.50
CA GLY A 199 -2.94 -26.36 -15.40
C GLY A 199 -1.47 -26.81 -15.45
N SER A 200 -0.71 -26.33 -16.41
CA SER A 200 0.73 -26.57 -16.46
C SER A 200 1.45 -25.84 -15.32
N VAL A 201 2.34 -26.54 -14.62
CA VAL A 201 3.18 -26.02 -13.54
C VAL A 201 4.62 -26.46 -13.75
N THR A 202 5.54 -25.53 -13.70
CA THR A 202 6.98 -25.82 -13.60
C THR A 202 7.47 -25.34 -12.25
N ILE A 203 7.92 -26.25 -11.39
CA ILE A 203 8.58 -25.93 -10.11
C ILE A 203 10.08 -25.91 -10.36
N ILE A 204 10.75 -24.83 -9.93
CA ILE A 204 12.15 -24.54 -10.19
C ILE A 204 12.88 -24.43 -8.85
N ALA A 205 13.89 -25.26 -8.64
CA ALA A 205 14.78 -25.22 -7.50
C ALA A 205 16.18 -24.72 -7.93
N GLU A 206 16.62 -23.64 -7.33
CA GLU A 206 17.98 -23.10 -7.47
C GLU A 206 18.80 -23.57 -6.27
N LEU A 207 19.95 -24.20 -6.54
CA LEU A 207 20.78 -24.85 -5.54
C LEU A 207 22.03 -24.03 -5.22
N ASN A 208 22.38 -23.97 -3.94
CA ASN A 208 23.71 -23.57 -3.50
C ASN A 208 24.58 -24.82 -3.47
N TYR A 209 25.60 -24.86 -4.31
CA TYR A 209 26.66 -25.85 -4.28
C TYR A 209 27.99 -25.14 -4.21
N THR A 210 28.79 -25.46 -3.23
CA THR A 210 30.14 -24.96 -3.12
C THR A 210 31.05 -25.81 -4.00
N VAL A 211 31.41 -25.27 -5.17
CA VAL A 211 32.42 -25.88 -6.03
C VAL A 211 33.78 -25.37 -5.55
N ARG A 212 34.51 -26.18 -4.75
CA ARG A 212 35.89 -25.85 -4.39
C ARG A 212 36.85 -26.49 -5.39
N PRO A 213 37.45 -25.72 -6.34
CA PRO A 213 38.49 -26.26 -7.19
C PRO A 213 39.70 -26.64 -6.32
N GLN A 214 40.22 -27.88 -6.46
CA GLN A 214 41.53 -28.19 -5.95
C GLN A 214 42.58 -27.43 -6.75
N VAL A 215 43.24 -26.49 -6.11
CA VAL A 215 44.33 -25.74 -6.69
C VAL A 215 45.68 -26.28 -6.13
N ASP A 216 46.72 -26.32 -6.95
CA ASP A 216 48.08 -26.63 -6.47
C ASP A 216 48.69 -25.45 -5.71
N PHE A 217 49.87 -25.63 -5.23
CA PHE A 217 50.62 -24.62 -4.48
C PHE A 217 50.79 -23.28 -5.26
N PHE A 218 50.64 -23.31 -6.58
CA PHE A 218 50.77 -22.14 -7.48
C PHE A 218 49.42 -21.58 -7.90
N GLY A 219 48.29 -22.04 -7.33
CA GLY A 219 46.95 -21.59 -7.63
C GLY A 219 46.38 -22.15 -8.96
N LYS A 220 47.06 -23.12 -9.59
CA LYS A 220 46.57 -23.77 -10.79
C LYS A 220 45.54 -24.84 -10.40
N VAL A 221 44.39 -24.83 -11.07
CA VAL A 221 43.35 -25.88 -10.88
C VAL A 221 43.89 -27.21 -11.34
N VAL A 222 44.21 -28.12 -10.39
CA VAL A 222 44.74 -29.48 -10.66
C VAL A 222 43.63 -30.51 -10.75
N LYS A 223 42.43 -30.18 -10.27
CA LYS A 223 41.27 -31.05 -10.37
C LYS A 223 40.02 -30.21 -10.43
N THR A 224 39.29 -30.27 -11.53
CA THR A 224 37.89 -29.89 -11.56
C THR A 224 37.19 -30.85 -10.59
N PRO A 225 36.49 -30.34 -9.54
CA PRO A 225 35.77 -31.26 -8.67
C PRO A 225 34.83 -32.09 -9.54
N LYS A 226 34.74 -33.39 -9.28
CA LYS A 226 33.57 -34.17 -9.70
C LYS A 226 32.38 -33.41 -9.19
N LYS A 227 31.37 -33.18 -10.03
CA LYS A 227 30.12 -32.56 -9.62
C LYS A 227 29.62 -33.35 -8.42
N GLU A 228 29.72 -32.78 -7.20
CA GLU A 228 29.40 -33.49 -5.95
C GLU A 228 27.94 -33.97 -5.89
N TRP A 229 27.10 -33.42 -6.78
CA TRP A 229 25.68 -33.74 -6.88
C TRP A 229 25.34 -34.96 -7.78
N GLU A 230 26.29 -35.67 -8.32
CA GLU A 230 26.01 -36.82 -9.23
C GLU A 230 25.10 -37.90 -8.63
N ASN A 231 24.98 -37.94 -7.29
CA ASN A 231 24.13 -38.88 -6.55
C ASN A 231 22.95 -38.18 -5.85
N ASP A 232 22.72 -36.91 -6.11
CA ASP A 232 21.65 -36.15 -5.46
C ASP A 232 20.38 -36.13 -6.32
N PHE A 233 19.26 -36.11 -5.64
CA PHE A 233 17.94 -36.04 -6.23
C PHE A 233 17.16 -34.91 -5.61
N ILE A 234 16.27 -34.30 -6.39
CA ILE A 234 15.26 -33.40 -5.85
C ILE A 234 13.91 -34.09 -5.98
N ARG A 235 13.21 -34.18 -4.86
CA ARG A 235 11.81 -34.59 -4.79
C ARG A 235 10.95 -33.32 -4.77
N TYR A 236 10.08 -33.17 -5.74
CA TYR A 236 9.13 -32.10 -5.86
C TYR A 236 7.74 -32.63 -5.51
N THR A 237 7.02 -31.94 -4.65
CA THR A 237 5.66 -32.27 -4.22
C THR A 237 4.74 -31.07 -4.48
N LEU A 238 3.58 -31.33 -5.08
CA LEU A 238 2.55 -30.31 -5.38
C LEU A 238 1.20 -30.81 -4.87
N ALA A 239 0.49 -29.99 -4.10
CA ALA A 239 -0.88 -30.24 -3.70
C ALA A 239 -1.83 -30.18 -4.91
N GLU A 240 -2.75 -31.16 -5.04
CA GLU A 240 -3.79 -31.13 -6.07
C GLU A 240 -4.99 -30.26 -5.67
N THR A 241 -5.12 -29.89 -4.39
CA THR A 241 -6.23 -29.12 -3.83
C THR A 241 -5.70 -27.81 -3.25
N PRO A 242 -6.27 -26.67 -3.65
CA PRO A 242 -5.81 -25.38 -3.11
C PRO A 242 -6.28 -25.19 -1.67
N ASN A 243 -5.63 -24.28 -0.97
CA ASN A 243 -5.93 -23.88 0.42
C ASN A 243 -5.98 -25.08 1.40
N THR A 244 -5.22 -26.11 1.08
CA THR A 244 -5.11 -27.34 1.88
C THR A 244 -3.62 -27.63 2.12
N PRO A 245 -3.17 -27.77 3.39
CA PRO A 245 -1.79 -28.09 3.72
C PRO A 245 -1.32 -29.38 3.04
N LEU A 246 -0.05 -29.44 2.64
CA LEU A 246 0.56 -30.58 1.91
C LEU A 246 0.37 -31.92 2.61
N ASP A 247 0.38 -31.94 3.94
CA ASP A 247 0.22 -33.15 4.75
C ASP A 247 -1.20 -33.71 4.76
N LYS A 248 -2.19 -32.89 4.32
CA LYS A 248 -3.60 -33.23 4.24
C LYS A 248 -4.13 -33.29 2.81
N ALA A 249 -3.39 -32.72 1.87
CA ALA A 249 -3.78 -32.68 0.47
C ALA A 249 -3.43 -34.01 -0.24
N LYS A 250 -4.22 -34.36 -1.26
CA LYS A 250 -3.74 -35.27 -2.27
C LYS A 250 -2.62 -34.56 -3.05
N THR A 251 -1.51 -35.27 -3.30
CA THR A 251 -0.31 -34.65 -3.86
C THR A 251 0.19 -35.38 -5.11
N LEU A 252 0.77 -34.60 -6.02
CA LEU A 252 1.61 -35.10 -7.11
C LEU A 252 3.07 -35.05 -6.66
N VAL A 253 3.76 -36.17 -6.80
CA VAL A 253 5.20 -36.27 -6.45
C VAL A 253 6.00 -36.66 -7.67
N LYS A 254 7.10 -35.94 -7.92
CA LYS A 254 8.07 -36.28 -8.99
C LYS A 254 9.49 -36.11 -8.45
N GLU A 255 10.36 -36.99 -8.86
CA GLU A 255 11.80 -36.93 -8.55
C GLU A 255 12.62 -36.64 -9.79
N GLY A 256 13.77 -36.04 -9.61
CA GLY A 256 14.75 -35.81 -10.65
C GLY A 256 16.16 -35.81 -10.14
N LYS A 257 17.10 -36.39 -10.87
CA LYS A 257 18.53 -36.27 -10.62
C LYS A 257 18.90 -34.78 -10.67
N VAL A 258 19.78 -34.35 -9.79
CA VAL A 258 20.38 -33.01 -9.89
C VAL A 258 21.32 -33.02 -11.11
N THR A 259 21.13 -32.08 -12.01
CA THR A 259 21.91 -31.96 -13.25
C THR A 259 22.69 -30.64 -13.34
N ASP A 260 22.23 -29.60 -12.65
CA ASP A 260 22.82 -28.26 -12.65
C ASP A 260 22.48 -27.52 -11.37
N ARG A 261 22.90 -26.25 -11.24
CA ARG A 261 22.47 -25.35 -10.16
C ARG A 261 20.97 -25.05 -10.23
N VAL A 262 20.41 -24.99 -11.41
CA VAL A 262 18.97 -24.76 -11.62
C VAL A 262 18.34 -26.06 -12.11
N ASN A 263 17.43 -26.60 -11.32
CA ASN A 263 16.70 -27.84 -11.66
C ASN A 263 15.20 -27.56 -11.64
N PHE A 264 14.44 -28.25 -12.47
CA PHE A 264 13.00 -28.05 -12.55
C PHE A 264 12.24 -29.35 -12.80
N LYS A 265 10.94 -29.34 -12.45
CA LYS A 265 9.98 -30.41 -12.77
C LYS A 265 8.65 -29.83 -13.24
N ASN A 266 8.13 -30.42 -14.28
CA ASN A 266 6.83 -30.07 -14.85
C ASN A 266 5.74 -30.94 -14.26
N PHE A 267 4.62 -30.32 -13.90
CA PHE A 267 3.40 -30.95 -13.43
C PHE A 267 2.24 -30.49 -14.32
N ALA A 268 1.12 -31.20 -14.24
CA ALA A 268 -0.14 -30.81 -14.86
C ALA A 268 -1.26 -31.12 -13.88
N LEU A 269 -2.03 -30.11 -13.51
CA LEU A 269 -3.27 -30.24 -12.74
C LEU A 269 -4.46 -30.20 -13.72
N LYS A 270 -5.43 -31.09 -13.53
CA LYS A 270 -6.66 -31.06 -14.31
C LYS A 270 -7.61 -30.02 -13.73
N ASN A 271 -8.07 -29.09 -14.58
CA ASN A 271 -9.03 -28.07 -14.21
C ASN A 271 -8.62 -27.28 -12.94
N PRO A 272 -7.45 -26.61 -12.94
CA PRO A 272 -7.01 -25.85 -11.79
C PRO A 272 -8.02 -24.74 -11.48
N GLN A 273 -8.18 -24.41 -10.20
CA GLN A 273 -8.90 -23.21 -9.81
C GLN A 273 -7.99 -22.02 -10.03
N LEU A 274 -8.50 -21.00 -10.73
CA LEU A 274 -7.74 -19.80 -11.06
C LEU A 274 -7.86 -18.75 -9.97
N TRP A 275 -6.75 -18.08 -9.67
CA TRP A 275 -6.71 -16.94 -8.75
C TRP A 275 -7.25 -15.69 -9.44
N TYR A 276 -8.14 -14.99 -8.76
CA TYR A 276 -8.71 -13.71 -9.20
C TYR A 276 -8.59 -12.64 -8.14
N PRO A 277 -8.58 -11.35 -8.54
CA PRO A 277 -8.65 -10.25 -7.58
C PRO A 277 -9.92 -10.27 -6.72
N ALA A 278 -9.87 -9.59 -5.58
CA ALA A 278 -11.00 -9.42 -4.68
C ALA A 278 -12.23 -8.88 -5.43
N GLY A 279 -13.38 -9.52 -5.23
CA GLY A 279 -14.62 -9.19 -5.92
C GLY A 279 -14.79 -9.80 -7.32
N GLU A 280 -13.74 -10.39 -7.91
CA GLU A 280 -13.76 -10.99 -9.26
C GLU A 280 -13.77 -12.53 -9.25
N GLY A 281 -13.43 -13.14 -8.11
CA GLY A 281 -13.40 -14.60 -7.95
C GLY A 281 -12.71 -15.04 -6.67
N GLY A 282 -12.32 -16.30 -6.59
CA GLY A 282 -11.62 -16.88 -5.45
C GLY A 282 -10.09 -16.68 -5.51
N GLN A 283 -9.44 -16.96 -4.39
CA GLN A 283 -7.97 -16.89 -4.22
C GLN A 283 -7.40 -18.28 -3.87
N PRO A 284 -7.43 -19.24 -4.81
CA PRO A 284 -6.87 -20.56 -4.57
C PRO A 284 -5.34 -20.53 -4.60
N LEU A 285 -4.74 -20.99 -3.50
CA LEU A 285 -3.29 -21.13 -3.34
C LEU A 285 -2.94 -22.58 -3.12
N TYR A 286 -2.05 -23.12 -3.96
CA TYR A 286 -1.60 -24.51 -3.92
C TYR A 286 -0.24 -24.58 -3.23
N GLU A 287 -0.12 -25.41 -2.17
CA GLU A 287 1.17 -25.64 -1.54
C GLU A 287 2.06 -26.54 -2.40
N TYR A 288 3.34 -26.23 -2.44
CA TYR A 288 4.37 -27.05 -3.06
C TYR A 288 5.66 -27.05 -2.25
N LYS A 289 6.49 -28.07 -2.45
CA LYS A 289 7.81 -28.15 -1.84
C LYS A 289 8.82 -28.85 -2.74
N ALA A 290 10.09 -28.59 -2.47
CA ALA A 290 11.21 -29.35 -2.98
C ALA A 290 12.12 -29.80 -1.85
N GLU A 291 12.59 -31.05 -1.94
CA GLU A 291 13.51 -31.68 -0.99
C GLU A 291 14.77 -32.13 -1.76
N LEU A 292 15.93 -31.62 -1.34
CA LEU A 292 17.22 -32.12 -1.84
C LEU A 292 17.63 -33.35 -1.04
N ILE A 293 17.89 -34.48 -1.72
CA ILE A 293 18.08 -35.77 -1.08
C ILE A 293 19.41 -36.38 -1.55
N ARG A 294 20.24 -36.81 -0.59
CA ARG A 294 21.48 -37.57 -0.81
C ARG A 294 21.46 -38.88 0.00
N GLY A 295 21.64 -39.99 -0.65
CA GLY A 295 21.67 -41.30 0.04
C GLY A 295 20.44 -41.61 0.88
N GLY A 296 19.25 -41.09 0.51
CA GLY A 296 18.00 -41.26 1.24
C GLY A 296 17.80 -40.25 2.39
N ARG A 297 18.79 -39.40 2.68
CA ARG A 297 18.66 -38.29 3.68
C ARG A 297 18.26 -36.99 3.02
N VAL A 298 17.30 -36.29 3.57
CA VAL A 298 16.96 -34.93 3.17
C VAL A 298 18.03 -33.98 3.70
N LEU A 299 18.71 -33.27 2.81
CA LEU A 299 19.72 -32.25 3.12
C LEU A 299 19.08 -30.88 3.33
N SER A 300 18.09 -30.56 2.51
CA SER A 300 17.41 -29.27 2.53
C SER A 300 15.97 -29.42 2.03
N GLU A 301 15.06 -28.66 2.59
CA GLU A 301 13.67 -28.55 2.15
C GLU A 301 13.31 -27.07 2.03
N LYS A 302 12.59 -26.71 0.94
CA LYS A 302 11.89 -25.43 0.82
C LYS A 302 10.45 -25.65 0.40
N ARG A 303 9.58 -24.77 0.90
CA ARG A 303 8.14 -24.76 0.65
C ARG A 303 7.72 -23.43 0.07
N GLY A 304 6.61 -23.42 -0.66
CA GLY A 304 5.99 -22.23 -1.19
C GLY A 304 4.50 -22.46 -1.49
N ARG A 305 3.85 -21.40 -1.88
CA ARG A 305 2.47 -21.42 -2.39
C ARG A 305 2.49 -20.88 -3.82
N LEU A 306 1.70 -21.48 -4.68
CA LEU A 306 1.54 -21.05 -6.07
C LEU A 306 0.08 -20.84 -6.41
N ALA A 307 -0.19 -20.05 -7.45
CA ALA A 307 -1.52 -19.90 -8.00
C ALA A 307 -1.47 -19.98 -9.53
N PHE A 308 -2.61 -20.34 -10.11
CA PHE A 308 -2.81 -20.28 -11.56
C PHE A 308 -3.40 -18.92 -11.91
N ARG A 309 -2.62 -18.09 -12.56
CA ARG A 309 -3.01 -16.74 -12.95
C ARG A 309 -2.15 -16.26 -14.13
N GLU A 310 -2.81 -15.71 -15.12
CA GLU A 310 -2.21 -14.94 -16.20
C GLU A 310 -2.55 -13.46 -16.05
N VAL A 311 -1.58 -12.58 -16.31
CA VAL A 311 -1.79 -11.13 -16.31
C VAL A 311 -1.28 -10.53 -17.61
N VAL A 312 -2.09 -9.65 -18.18
CA VAL A 312 -1.73 -8.85 -19.37
C VAL A 312 -2.09 -7.39 -19.06
N LEU A 313 -1.20 -6.48 -19.38
CA LEU A 313 -1.53 -5.06 -19.48
C LEU A 313 -1.93 -4.80 -20.93
N GLU A 314 -3.16 -4.37 -21.11
CA GLU A 314 -3.74 -4.12 -22.44
C GLU A 314 -3.76 -2.62 -22.72
N GLU A 315 -3.01 -2.20 -23.74
CA GLU A 315 -3.00 -0.83 -24.27
C GLU A 315 -3.55 -0.84 -25.70
N LYS A 316 -4.87 -0.81 -25.80
CA LYS A 316 -5.60 -0.85 -27.08
C LYS A 316 -6.28 0.48 -27.38
N PRO A 317 -6.47 0.85 -28.67
CA PRO A 317 -7.27 2.00 -29.05
C PRO A 317 -8.65 1.96 -28.40
N CYS A 318 -9.07 3.06 -27.78
CA CYS A 318 -10.35 3.18 -27.08
C CYS A 318 -11.20 4.40 -27.51
N GLY A 319 -10.96 4.91 -28.71
CA GLY A 319 -11.60 6.09 -29.30
C GLY A 319 -10.72 7.34 -29.19
N ASP A 320 -11.06 8.39 -29.95
CA ASP A 320 -10.45 9.74 -29.89
C ASP A 320 -8.91 9.78 -29.82
N ASP A 321 -8.24 8.93 -30.63
CA ASP A 321 -6.78 8.77 -30.67
C ASP A 321 -6.15 8.39 -29.32
N ALA A 322 -6.92 7.81 -28.39
CA ALA A 322 -6.46 7.37 -27.09
C ALA A 322 -6.23 5.85 -27.02
N LEU A 323 -5.25 5.46 -26.21
CA LEU A 323 -5.00 4.06 -25.82
C LEU A 323 -5.51 3.84 -24.39
N GLY A 324 -6.23 2.76 -24.16
CA GLY A 324 -6.59 2.31 -22.83
C GLY A 324 -5.34 1.81 -22.08
N PHE A 325 -5.44 1.74 -20.77
CA PHE A 325 -4.44 1.12 -19.90
C PHE A 325 -5.19 0.22 -18.91
N ARG A 326 -5.23 -1.08 -19.20
CA ARG A 326 -6.13 -2.01 -18.50
C ARG A 326 -5.47 -3.32 -18.15
N PHE A 327 -5.64 -3.76 -16.91
CA PHE A 327 -5.25 -5.10 -16.49
C PHE A 327 -6.28 -6.14 -16.94
N VAL A 328 -5.78 -7.22 -17.56
CA VAL A 328 -6.58 -8.38 -17.94
C VAL A 328 -6.06 -9.57 -17.16
N ILE A 329 -6.89 -10.12 -16.28
CA ILE A 329 -6.54 -11.26 -15.41
C ILE A 329 -7.30 -12.49 -15.90
N ASN A 330 -6.57 -13.54 -16.28
CA ASN A 330 -7.17 -14.78 -16.82
C ASN A 330 -8.15 -14.52 -17.97
N GLY A 331 -7.80 -13.58 -18.86
CA GLY A 331 -8.64 -13.18 -19.99
C GLY A 331 -9.84 -12.29 -19.64
N ARG A 332 -10.01 -11.86 -18.37
CA ARG A 332 -11.08 -10.93 -17.96
C ARG A 332 -10.52 -9.52 -17.75
N PRO A 333 -11.14 -8.49 -18.34
CA PRO A 333 -10.78 -7.12 -18.05
C PRO A 333 -11.18 -6.76 -16.62
N VAL A 334 -10.24 -6.21 -15.85
CA VAL A 334 -10.47 -5.80 -14.45
C VAL A 334 -10.36 -4.28 -14.37
N PHE A 335 -11.37 -3.62 -13.83
CA PHE A 335 -11.23 -2.23 -13.42
C PHE A 335 -10.44 -2.20 -12.10
N ALA A 336 -9.25 -1.59 -12.11
CA ALA A 336 -8.46 -1.45 -10.90
C ALA A 336 -9.12 -0.43 -9.96
N LYS A 337 -9.57 -0.90 -8.81
CA LYS A 337 -10.17 -0.12 -7.73
C LYS A 337 -9.15 -0.06 -6.61
N GLY A 338 -8.41 1.02 -6.52
CA GLY A 338 -7.20 0.99 -5.71
C GLY A 338 -6.85 2.24 -4.95
N SER A 339 -5.70 2.15 -4.31
CA SER A 339 -5.07 3.23 -3.58
C SER A 339 -3.56 3.03 -3.56
N ASN A 340 -2.80 4.11 -3.34
CA ASN A 340 -1.37 4.04 -3.15
C ASN A 340 -1.04 3.63 -1.72
N TRP A 341 -0.16 2.66 -1.59
CA TRP A 341 0.35 2.14 -0.33
C TRP A 341 1.71 2.75 -0.04
N VAL A 342 1.76 3.56 1.00
CA VAL A 342 3.01 4.08 1.60
C VAL A 342 3.34 3.26 2.84
N PRO A 343 4.56 3.34 3.40
CA PRO A 343 4.88 2.69 4.67
C PRO A 343 3.84 3.04 5.75
N ILE A 344 3.42 2.05 6.52
CA ILE A 344 2.33 2.22 7.50
C ILE A 344 2.82 2.66 8.89
N ASP A 345 4.14 2.80 9.05
CA ASP A 345 4.78 3.29 10.26
C ASP A 345 6.16 3.88 9.94
N CYS A 346 6.54 4.97 10.59
CA CYS A 346 7.90 5.52 10.50
C CYS A 346 8.94 4.53 11.02
N PHE A 347 8.59 3.76 12.04
CA PHE A 347 9.48 2.80 12.68
C PHE A 347 9.28 1.42 12.08
N THR A 348 9.89 1.19 10.90
CA THR A 348 9.71 0.00 10.08
C THR A 348 9.80 -1.31 10.88
N GLY A 349 10.76 -1.43 11.80
CA GLY A 349 10.94 -2.64 12.61
C GLY A 349 9.84 -2.90 13.65
N THR A 350 8.93 -1.97 13.87
CA THR A 350 7.80 -2.12 14.79
C THR A 350 6.52 -2.62 14.12
N ILE A 351 6.51 -2.67 12.79
CA ILE A 351 5.35 -3.12 12.01
C ILE A 351 5.09 -4.61 12.28
N LYS A 352 3.83 -4.93 12.59
CA LYS A 352 3.39 -6.31 12.87
C LYS A 352 2.37 -6.78 11.84
N ARG A 353 2.30 -8.10 11.64
CA ARG A 353 1.35 -8.75 10.73
C ARG A 353 -0.10 -8.31 10.99
N GLU A 354 -0.49 -8.11 12.25
CA GLU A 354 -1.85 -7.72 12.62
C GLU A 354 -2.25 -6.35 12.06
N LYS A 355 -1.30 -5.40 11.93
CA LYS A 355 -1.56 -4.08 11.30
C LYS A 355 -1.80 -4.23 9.79
N TYR A 356 -0.98 -5.05 9.11
CA TYR A 356 -1.21 -5.40 7.71
C TYR A 356 -2.57 -6.08 7.52
N GLU A 357 -2.87 -7.09 8.32
CA GLU A 357 -4.11 -7.84 8.22
C GLU A 357 -5.34 -6.94 8.39
N LYS A 358 -5.30 -6.03 9.35
CA LYS A 358 -6.37 -5.06 9.59
C LYS A 358 -6.56 -4.14 8.37
N LEU A 359 -5.49 -3.51 7.89
CA LEU A 359 -5.53 -2.58 6.76
C LEU A 359 -5.96 -3.29 5.47
N LEU A 360 -5.40 -4.45 5.16
CA LEU A 360 -5.78 -5.21 3.95
C LEU A 360 -7.21 -5.76 4.02
N THR A 361 -7.69 -6.10 5.22
CA THR A 361 -9.10 -6.45 5.43
C THR A 361 -10.02 -5.26 5.18
N LEU A 362 -9.65 -4.07 5.63
CA LEU A 362 -10.36 -2.83 5.32
C LEU A 362 -10.33 -2.54 3.81
N ALA A 363 -9.21 -2.76 3.13
CA ALA A 363 -9.13 -2.58 1.68
C ALA A 363 -10.16 -3.44 0.94
N VAL A 364 -10.22 -4.74 1.23
CA VAL A 364 -11.23 -5.64 0.63
C VAL A 364 -12.66 -5.22 0.99
N LYS A 365 -12.93 -4.87 2.26
CA LYS A 365 -14.23 -4.36 2.69
C LYS A 365 -14.59 -3.02 2.04
N GLY A 366 -13.57 -2.24 1.67
CA GLY A 366 -13.69 -0.99 0.89
C GLY A 366 -13.93 -1.20 -0.60
N ASN A 367 -14.10 -2.45 -1.07
CA ASN A 367 -14.18 -2.83 -2.48
C ASN A 367 -12.90 -2.50 -3.28
N LEU A 368 -11.76 -2.32 -2.62
CA LEU A 368 -10.47 -2.19 -3.30
C LEU A 368 -9.99 -3.58 -3.74
N ASN A 369 -9.38 -3.65 -4.91
CA ASN A 369 -8.78 -4.85 -5.47
C ASN A 369 -7.31 -4.63 -5.89
N MET A 370 -6.75 -3.42 -5.72
CA MET A 370 -5.37 -3.10 -6.06
C MET A 370 -4.76 -2.15 -5.03
N LEU A 371 -3.48 -2.37 -4.73
CA LEU A 371 -2.64 -1.43 -3.98
C LEU A 371 -1.32 -1.24 -4.72
N ARG A 372 -0.84 0.00 -4.82
CA ARG A 372 0.46 0.32 -5.36
C ARG A 372 1.45 0.56 -4.23
N VAL A 373 2.46 -0.31 -4.12
CA VAL A 373 3.59 -0.10 -3.21
C VAL A 373 4.48 0.97 -3.83
N TRP A 374 4.39 2.17 -3.29
CA TRP A 374 4.98 3.38 -3.83
C TRP A 374 6.51 3.42 -3.70
N GLY A 375 7.19 3.94 -4.72
CA GLY A 375 8.66 3.88 -4.88
C GLY A 375 9.49 4.71 -3.90
N GLY A 376 8.89 5.58 -3.09
CA GLY A 376 9.60 6.30 -2.02
C GLY A 376 9.55 5.61 -0.65
N GLY A 377 8.89 4.46 -0.56
CA GLY A 377 8.76 3.63 0.64
C GLY A 377 9.81 2.53 0.74
N PHE A 378 9.38 1.32 1.06
CA PHE A 378 10.23 0.13 1.10
C PHE A 378 9.49 -1.08 0.51
N TYR A 379 10.26 -2.10 0.12
CA TYR A 379 9.65 -3.39 -0.23
C TYR A 379 9.10 -4.01 1.04
N GLU A 380 7.78 -4.16 1.09
CA GLU A 380 7.07 -4.60 2.29
C GLU A 380 7.57 -5.97 2.80
N PHE A 381 7.28 -6.30 4.05
CA PHE A 381 7.57 -7.63 4.58
C PHE A 381 6.74 -8.72 3.90
N ASP A 382 7.20 -9.97 3.91
CA ASP A 382 6.51 -11.10 3.27
C ASP A 382 5.06 -11.25 3.75
N ASP A 383 4.78 -10.91 5.02
CA ASP A 383 3.42 -10.89 5.57
C ASP A 383 2.43 -10.03 4.76
N PHE A 384 2.88 -8.88 4.20
CA PHE A 384 2.04 -8.04 3.35
C PHE A 384 1.66 -8.76 2.05
N TYR A 385 2.64 -9.32 1.36
CA TYR A 385 2.41 -9.99 0.08
C TYR A 385 1.63 -11.30 0.26
N ASP A 386 1.93 -12.07 1.31
CA ASP A 386 1.17 -13.27 1.66
C ASP A 386 -0.31 -12.96 1.89
N LEU A 387 -0.60 -11.88 2.62
CA LEU A 387 -1.97 -11.42 2.86
C LEU A 387 -2.63 -10.88 1.58
N CYS A 388 -1.90 -10.23 0.70
CA CYS A 388 -2.41 -9.82 -0.62
C CYS A 388 -2.77 -11.04 -1.48
N ASP A 389 -1.93 -12.08 -1.49
CA ASP A 389 -2.21 -13.35 -2.17
C ASP A 389 -3.51 -14.00 -1.65
N GLU A 390 -3.67 -14.05 -0.32
CA GLU A 390 -4.82 -14.66 0.37
C GLU A 390 -6.11 -13.85 0.19
N LYS A 391 -6.03 -12.53 0.16
CA LYS A 391 -7.19 -11.62 0.10
C LYS A 391 -7.55 -11.16 -1.30
N GLY A 392 -6.73 -11.46 -2.30
CA GLY A 392 -6.98 -11.05 -3.69
C GLY A 392 -6.66 -9.59 -3.98
N ILE A 393 -5.75 -8.98 -3.26
CA ILE A 393 -5.31 -7.62 -3.55
C ILE A 393 -4.21 -7.68 -4.61
N MET A 394 -4.47 -7.16 -5.81
CA MET A 394 -3.44 -6.96 -6.82
C MET A 394 -2.41 -5.97 -6.30
N VAL A 395 -1.13 -6.25 -6.53
CA VAL A 395 -0.03 -5.37 -6.15
C VAL A 395 0.64 -4.82 -7.41
N TRP A 396 0.68 -3.50 -7.50
CA TRP A 396 1.56 -2.73 -8.36
C TRP A 396 2.82 -2.42 -7.56
N GLN A 397 3.96 -2.98 -7.94
CA GLN A 397 5.21 -2.85 -7.19
C GLN A 397 6.16 -1.88 -7.88
N ASP A 398 6.41 -0.74 -7.26
CA ASP A 398 7.51 0.15 -7.67
C ASP A 398 8.86 -0.37 -7.15
N PHE A 399 9.92 -0.15 -7.91
CA PHE A 399 11.28 -0.13 -7.37
C PHE A 399 11.50 1.16 -6.59
N MET A 400 12.36 1.11 -5.56
CA MET A 400 12.46 2.18 -4.56
C MET A 400 13.24 3.39 -5.07
N PHE A 401 12.59 4.15 -5.99
CA PHE A 401 12.97 5.46 -6.49
C PHE A 401 11.74 6.37 -6.55
N ALA A 402 11.89 7.63 -6.13
CA ALA A 402 10.80 8.60 -6.17
C ALA A 402 11.28 10.04 -6.35
N CYS A 403 10.63 10.77 -7.26
CA CYS A 403 10.73 12.22 -7.42
C CYS A 403 12.16 12.76 -7.49
N SER A 404 13.08 12.04 -8.13
CA SER A 404 14.46 12.44 -8.29
C SER A 404 15.13 11.72 -9.45
N ASP A 405 16.29 12.26 -9.87
CA ASP A 405 17.26 11.51 -10.67
C ASP A 405 17.67 10.22 -9.95
N ILE A 406 18.19 9.27 -10.72
CA ILE A 406 18.78 8.04 -10.19
C ILE A 406 20.28 8.07 -10.54
N PRO A 407 21.18 7.88 -9.57
CA PRO A 407 22.61 7.79 -9.84
C PRO A 407 22.94 6.67 -10.84
N GLU A 408 23.85 6.93 -11.79
CA GLU A 408 24.27 5.98 -12.83
C GLU A 408 25.75 5.61 -12.74
N GLU A 409 26.42 6.01 -11.65
CA GLU A 409 27.79 5.62 -11.34
C GLU A 409 27.86 4.10 -11.13
N ASP A 410 28.92 3.48 -11.65
CA ASP A 410 29.03 2.01 -11.68
C ASP A 410 28.92 1.36 -10.30
N ASP A 411 29.48 1.99 -9.25
CA ASP A 411 29.38 1.48 -7.87
C ASP A 411 27.94 1.52 -7.34
N PHE A 412 27.19 2.58 -7.63
CA PHE A 412 25.79 2.69 -7.24
C PHE A 412 24.94 1.66 -8.01
N VAL A 413 25.16 1.58 -9.31
CA VAL A 413 24.43 0.64 -10.18
C VAL A 413 24.67 -0.80 -9.75
N ALA A 414 25.93 -1.21 -9.45
CA ALA A 414 26.23 -2.57 -9.02
C ALA A 414 25.52 -2.93 -7.71
N LYS A 415 25.44 -2.02 -6.73
CA LYS A 415 24.69 -2.20 -5.47
C LYS A 415 23.20 -2.30 -5.70
N PHE A 416 22.68 -1.48 -6.61
CA PHE A 416 21.27 -1.50 -6.95
C PHE A 416 20.87 -2.75 -7.74
N GLU A 417 21.73 -3.27 -8.64
CA GLU A 417 21.50 -4.54 -9.34
C GLU A 417 21.35 -5.70 -8.35
N GLN A 418 22.19 -5.76 -7.30
CA GLN A 418 22.06 -6.75 -6.24
C GLN A 418 20.70 -6.65 -5.51
N GLU A 419 20.27 -5.43 -5.22
CA GLU A 419 18.97 -5.17 -4.60
C GLU A 419 17.84 -5.62 -5.50
N ALA A 420 17.82 -5.17 -6.76
CA ALA A 420 16.79 -5.50 -7.73
C ALA A 420 16.70 -7.02 -7.97
N GLU A 421 17.85 -7.70 -8.14
CA GLU A 421 17.92 -9.15 -8.27
C GLU A 421 17.33 -9.85 -7.04
N TYR A 422 17.71 -9.43 -5.84
CA TYR A 422 17.22 -9.99 -4.58
C TYR A 422 15.70 -9.80 -4.45
N GLN A 423 15.19 -8.60 -4.70
CA GLN A 423 13.78 -8.29 -4.53
C GLN A 423 12.91 -8.97 -5.60
N ILE A 424 13.33 -9.00 -6.86
CA ILE A 424 12.59 -9.72 -7.90
C ILE A 424 12.53 -11.22 -7.56
N LYS A 425 13.63 -11.84 -7.14
CA LYS A 425 13.67 -13.26 -6.75
C LYS A 425 12.79 -13.56 -5.55
N ARG A 426 12.73 -12.64 -4.56
CA ARG A 426 11.87 -12.76 -3.38
C ARG A 426 10.40 -12.63 -3.74
N LEU A 427 10.06 -11.64 -4.55
CA LEU A 427 8.68 -11.21 -4.78
C LEU A 427 7.99 -11.91 -5.95
N ARG A 428 8.72 -12.39 -6.95
CA ARG A 428 8.15 -13.05 -8.14
C ARG A 428 7.26 -14.27 -7.84
N VAL A 429 7.35 -14.84 -6.65
CA VAL A 429 6.55 -15.99 -6.22
C VAL A 429 5.13 -15.62 -5.77
N HIS A 430 4.83 -14.31 -5.59
CA HIS A 430 3.52 -13.83 -5.15
C HIS A 430 2.57 -13.62 -6.34
N PRO A 431 1.45 -14.37 -6.43
CA PRO A 431 0.48 -14.18 -7.50
C PRO A 431 -0.24 -12.83 -7.45
N SER A 432 -0.29 -12.17 -6.30
CA SER A 432 -0.87 -10.83 -6.14
C SER A 432 -0.10 -9.74 -6.89
N ILE A 433 1.22 -9.87 -7.07
CA ILE A 433 1.97 -8.90 -7.87
C ILE A 433 1.58 -9.05 -9.34
N VAL A 434 1.02 -7.99 -9.91
CA VAL A 434 0.54 -7.97 -11.30
C VAL A 434 1.32 -7.02 -12.21
N TYR A 435 2.13 -6.14 -11.63
CA TYR A 435 2.84 -5.10 -12.37
C TYR A 435 4.12 -4.67 -11.65
N TRP A 436 5.19 -4.51 -12.41
CA TRP A 436 6.45 -3.92 -11.97
C TRP A 436 6.61 -2.52 -12.54
N CYS A 437 7.04 -1.58 -11.71
CA CYS A 437 7.26 -0.20 -12.12
C CYS A 437 8.65 0.28 -11.68
N GLY A 438 9.37 0.97 -12.56
CA GLY A 438 10.75 1.42 -12.31
C GLY A 438 10.89 2.51 -11.24
N GLY A 439 9.77 3.10 -10.80
CA GLY A 439 9.74 4.08 -9.71
C GLY A 439 8.66 5.14 -9.90
N ASN A 440 8.61 6.09 -8.96
CA ASN A 440 7.62 7.17 -8.93
C ASN A 440 8.23 8.47 -9.47
N GLU A 441 7.54 9.11 -10.42
CA GLU A 441 7.82 10.49 -10.87
C GLU A 441 9.30 10.82 -11.09
N LYS A 442 10.01 9.90 -11.74
CA LYS A 442 11.46 10.02 -11.95
C LYS A 442 11.81 11.26 -12.78
N THR A 443 11.15 11.40 -13.93
CA THR A 443 11.38 12.53 -14.85
C THR A 443 10.09 12.87 -15.60
N GLY A 444 9.99 14.09 -16.11
CA GLY A 444 8.86 14.52 -16.94
C GLY A 444 7.66 15.01 -16.15
N SER A 445 7.37 14.48 -14.95
CA SER A 445 6.24 14.93 -14.11
C SER A 445 6.34 16.41 -13.72
N PHE A 446 7.56 16.92 -13.65
CA PHE A 446 7.84 18.32 -13.29
C PHE A 446 8.35 19.16 -14.48
N GLY A 447 8.11 18.74 -15.73
CA GLY A 447 8.58 19.44 -16.91
C GLY A 447 10.07 19.23 -17.24
N ILE A 448 10.75 18.31 -16.56
CA ILE A 448 12.16 17.98 -16.77
C ILE A 448 12.25 16.82 -17.72
N GLN A 449 12.60 17.07 -18.97
CA GLN A 449 12.58 16.08 -20.04
C GLN A 449 13.80 15.13 -20.07
N LYS A 450 14.88 15.43 -19.34
CA LYS A 450 16.09 14.59 -19.33
C LYS A 450 16.72 14.61 -17.94
N GLY A 451 16.36 13.62 -17.14
CA GLY A 451 17.05 13.34 -15.88
C GLY A 451 17.97 12.12 -16.00
N ARG A 452 18.90 11.99 -15.05
CA ARG A 452 19.74 10.81 -14.92
C ARG A 452 18.92 9.60 -14.45
N GLY A 453 19.35 8.38 -14.83
CA GLY A 453 18.74 7.12 -14.43
C GLY A 453 17.92 6.45 -15.54
N ASP A 454 17.93 6.97 -16.76
CA ASP A 454 17.25 6.34 -17.88
C ASP A 454 17.83 4.95 -18.20
N ARG A 455 19.18 4.79 -18.09
CA ARG A 455 19.83 3.49 -18.22
C ARG A 455 19.31 2.51 -17.16
N VAL A 456 19.15 2.98 -15.92
CA VAL A 456 18.69 2.13 -14.80
C VAL A 456 17.29 1.60 -15.07
N VAL A 457 16.33 2.46 -15.38
CA VAL A 457 14.93 2.04 -15.53
C VAL A 457 14.63 1.39 -16.89
N ASN A 458 15.22 1.87 -17.99
CA ASN A 458 14.91 1.37 -19.34
C ASN A 458 15.70 0.12 -19.75
N VAL A 459 16.91 -0.06 -19.20
CA VAL A 459 17.81 -1.15 -19.61
C VAL A 459 18.01 -2.16 -18.49
N ILE A 460 18.49 -1.70 -17.32
CA ILE A 460 18.88 -2.59 -16.22
C ILE A 460 17.65 -3.23 -15.59
N LEU A 461 16.71 -2.46 -15.07
CA LEU A 461 15.51 -3.00 -14.43
C LEU A 461 14.64 -3.80 -15.38
N ARG A 462 14.40 -3.28 -16.60
CA ARG A 462 13.64 -4.00 -17.61
C ARG A 462 14.29 -5.36 -17.89
N GLY A 463 15.58 -5.39 -18.13
CA GLY A 463 16.31 -6.63 -18.38
C GLY A 463 16.28 -7.61 -17.21
N LEU A 464 16.41 -7.13 -15.96
CA LEU A 464 16.32 -7.98 -14.77
C LEU A 464 14.90 -8.55 -14.58
N VAL A 465 13.86 -7.72 -14.74
CA VAL A 465 12.47 -8.20 -14.61
C VAL A 465 12.15 -9.22 -15.68
N GLU A 466 12.54 -8.99 -16.94
CA GLU A 466 12.33 -9.93 -18.05
C GLU A 466 13.08 -11.26 -17.84
N ALA A 467 14.32 -11.19 -17.36
CA ALA A 467 15.14 -12.39 -17.14
C ALA A 467 14.71 -13.20 -15.91
N LEU A 468 14.39 -12.54 -14.82
CA LEU A 468 14.16 -13.20 -13.51
C LEU A 468 12.68 -13.54 -13.27
N ASP A 469 11.75 -12.74 -13.75
CA ASP A 469 10.31 -12.99 -13.66
C ASP A 469 9.71 -13.36 -15.05
N GLY A 470 9.66 -12.41 -15.98
CA GLY A 470 9.19 -12.61 -17.36
C GLY A 470 7.70 -12.99 -17.46
N THR A 471 6.91 -12.84 -16.38
CA THR A 471 5.48 -13.22 -16.33
C THR A 471 4.55 -12.03 -16.09
N ARG A 472 5.11 -10.86 -15.83
CA ARG A 472 4.39 -9.62 -15.50
C ARG A 472 4.88 -8.47 -16.36
N PRO A 473 3.99 -7.54 -16.75
CA PRO A 473 4.38 -6.31 -17.42
C PRO A 473 5.27 -5.43 -16.54
N TYR A 474 6.13 -4.66 -17.19
CA TYR A 474 7.02 -3.68 -16.57
C TYR A 474 6.98 -2.38 -17.35
N GLU A 475 6.83 -1.25 -16.62
CA GLU A 475 7.10 0.08 -17.17
C GLU A 475 8.09 0.88 -16.33
N LYS A 476 8.76 1.82 -17.01
CA LYS A 476 9.93 2.53 -16.48
C LYS A 476 9.64 3.43 -15.28
N GLN A 477 8.40 3.93 -15.14
CA GLN A 477 7.95 4.82 -14.07
C GLN A 477 6.43 4.95 -14.05
N SER A 478 5.89 5.62 -13.03
CA SER A 478 4.54 6.17 -12.98
C SER A 478 4.64 7.67 -12.61
N PRO A 479 3.97 8.63 -13.31
CA PRO A 479 3.10 8.36 -14.45
C PRO A 479 3.89 7.98 -15.70
N TYR A 480 3.34 7.08 -16.48
CA TYR A 480 3.88 6.59 -17.74
C TYR A 480 2.98 6.99 -18.90
N SER A 481 3.56 7.31 -20.05
CA SER A 481 2.84 7.34 -21.33
C SER A 481 3.74 6.86 -22.46
N ILE A 482 3.13 6.38 -23.54
CA ILE A 482 3.86 5.97 -24.74
C ILE A 482 4.60 7.13 -25.41
N ASN A 483 4.16 8.35 -25.17
CA ASN A 483 4.73 9.57 -25.74
C ASN A 483 5.81 10.20 -24.86
N ASP A 484 6.15 9.59 -23.73
CA ASP A 484 7.05 10.14 -22.70
C ASP A 484 6.63 11.52 -22.16
N VAL A 485 5.33 11.77 -22.14
CA VAL A 485 4.75 12.98 -21.56
C VAL A 485 4.07 12.62 -20.24
N ALA A 486 4.52 13.23 -19.14
CA ALA A 486 3.89 13.02 -17.86
C ALA A 486 2.43 13.51 -17.89
N ASN A 487 1.55 12.73 -17.28
CA ASN A 487 0.12 13.02 -17.22
C ASN A 487 -0.55 13.17 -18.59
N ASP A 488 -0.05 12.44 -19.61
CA ASP A 488 -0.66 12.38 -20.93
C ASP A 488 -2.10 11.80 -20.80
N LEU A 489 -3.07 12.53 -21.30
CA LEU A 489 -4.45 12.07 -21.28
C LEU A 489 -4.72 10.99 -22.32
N SER A 490 -3.86 10.83 -23.32
CA SER A 490 -4.09 9.91 -24.45
C SER A 490 -3.60 8.49 -24.24
N SER A 491 -2.72 8.25 -23.24
CA SER A 491 -2.14 6.91 -23.01
C SER A 491 -1.54 6.76 -21.62
N GLY A 492 -1.33 5.52 -21.19
CA GLY A 492 -0.64 5.19 -19.95
C GLY A 492 -1.43 5.56 -18.68
N ASP A 493 -0.71 5.93 -17.64
CA ASP A 493 -1.26 6.30 -16.34
C ASP A 493 -0.96 7.76 -15.97
N SER A 494 -1.78 8.34 -15.07
CA SER A 494 -1.76 9.77 -14.77
C SER A 494 -1.90 10.05 -13.28
N HIS A 495 -1.21 11.13 -12.82
CA HIS A 495 -1.36 11.73 -11.49
C HIS A 495 -2.15 13.05 -11.52
N ALA A 496 -2.98 13.25 -12.54
CA ALA A 496 -3.63 14.54 -12.84
C ALA A 496 -5.05 14.65 -12.26
N GLY A 497 -5.21 14.77 -10.94
CA GLY A 497 -6.49 15.05 -10.28
C GLY A 497 -7.04 16.46 -10.53
N CYS A 498 -8.23 16.78 -9.99
CA CYS A 498 -8.91 18.06 -10.20
C CYS A 498 -8.46 19.17 -9.23
N VAL A 499 -7.73 18.84 -8.18
CA VAL A 499 -7.41 19.79 -7.10
C VAL A 499 -6.64 21.01 -7.59
N GLU A 500 -5.55 20.84 -8.31
CA GLU A 500 -4.77 21.98 -8.82
C GLU A 500 -5.55 22.90 -9.76
N PRO A 501 -6.28 22.40 -10.77
CA PRO A 501 -7.14 23.25 -11.59
C PRO A 501 -8.15 24.07 -10.80
N CYS A 502 -8.74 23.49 -9.76
CA CYS A 502 -9.74 24.17 -8.92
C CYS A 502 -9.17 25.34 -8.13
N LEU A 503 -7.88 25.38 -7.82
CA LEU A 503 -7.24 26.55 -7.20
C LEU A 503 -7.31 27.79 -8.09
N LEU A 504 -7.42 27.59 -9.40
CA LEU A 504 -7.54 28.68 -10.38
C LEU A 504 -8.99 29.00 -10.75
N THR A 505 -9.87 28.00 -10.77
CA THR A 505 -11.24 28.11 -11.26
C THR A 505 -12.29 28.19 -10.14
N GLY A 506 -11.89 28.02 -8.88
CA GLY A 506 -12.73 27.92 -7.70
C GLY A 506 -13.14 26.47 -7.37
N ALA A 507 -13.25 26.16 -6.11
CA ALA A 507 -13.57 24.80 -5.65
C ALA A 507 -14.93 24.30 -6.15
N LEU A 508 -15.88 25.19 -6.36
CA LEU A 508 -17.22 24.88 -6.89
C LEU A 508 -17.20 24.25 -8.29
N THR A 509 -16.10 24.38 -9.02
CA THR A 509 -15.97 23.84 -10.39
C THR A 509 -15.46 22.41 -10.43
N TYR A 510 -15.14 21.77 -9.30
CA TYR A 510 -14.39 20.51 -9.25
C TYR A 510 -14.94 19.40 -10.16
N ARG A 511 -16.25 19.22 -10.23
CA ARG A 511 -16.88 18.22 -11.10
C ARG A 511 -16.65 18.50 -12.59
N LYS A 512 -16.65 19.78 -12.98
CA LYS A 512 -16.36 20.21 -14.36
C LYS A 512 -14.87 20.01 -14.69
N GLU A 513 -13.98 20.26 -13.72
CA GLU A 513 -12.55 20.03 -13.92
C GLU A 513 -12.24 18.54 -14.06
N VAL A 514 -12.87 17.67 -13.29
CA VAL A 514 -12.81 16.20 -13.47
C VAL A 514 -13.24 15.81 -14.88
N ALA A 515 -14.38 16.33 -15.36
CA ALA A 515 -14.92 16.00 -16.69
C ALA A 515 -13.99 16.39 -17.86
N LYS A 516 -13.08 17.33 -17.65
CA LYS A 516 -12.07 17.74 -18.67
C LYS A 516 -10.87 16.77 -18.79
N LYS A 517 -10.74 15.81 -17.89
CA LYS A 517 -9.58 14.92 -17.79
C LYS A 517 -9.93 13.44 -17.92
N PRO A 518 -10.37 12.98 -19.08
CA PRO A 518 -10.65 11.56 -19.31
C PRO A 518 -9.33 10.80 -19.49
N VAL A 519 -8.72 10.36 -18.40
CA VAL A 519 -7.45 9.60 -18.38
C VAL A 519 -7.65 8.13 -18.76
N SER A 520 -6.58 7.47 -19.23
CA SER A 520 -6.59 6.03 -19.49
C SER A 520 -6.44 5.19 -18.22
N PHE A 521 -5.78 5.72 -17.20
CA PHE A 521 -5.70 5.17 -15.84
C PHE A 521 -5.30 6.29 -14.86
N MET A 522 -6.01 6.43 -13.76
CA MET A 522 -5.65 7.34 -12.69
C MET A 522 -4.83 6.57 -11.64
N SER A 523 -3.53 6.71 -11.65
CA SER A 523 -2.62 6.00 -10.72
C SER A 523 -2.36 6.75 -9.42
N GLU A 524 -2.52 8.09 -9.41
CA GLU A 524 -2.58 8.90 -8.20
C GLU A 524 -3.59 10.02 -8.35
N CYS A 525 -4.46 10.18 -7.35
CA CYS A 525 -5.39 11.29 -7.25
C CYS A 525 -5.37 11.81 -5.82
N ALA A 526 -4.85 13.02 -5.65
CA ALA A 526 -4.47 13.59 -4.35
C ALA A 526 -5.56 14.50 -3.77
N GLU A 527 -6.62 13.91 -3.26
CA GLU A 527 -7.67 14.60 -2.52
C GLU A 527 -7.40 14.55 -1.03
N MET A 528 -7.55 15.66 -0.31
CA MET A 528 -7.16 15.75 1.10
C MET A 528 -8.30 16.13 2.04
N GLY A 529 -8.19 15.67 3.29
CA GLY A 529 -9.08 16.06 4.37
C GLY A 529 -8.58 15.58 5.73
N PRO A 530 -9.03 16.23 6.82
CA PRO A 530 -8.60 15.89 8.16
C PRO A 530 -9.02 14.47 8.55
N THR A 531 -8.41 13.95 9.61
CA THR A 531 -8.88 12.75 10.31
C THR A 531 -9.94 13.11 11.37
N SER A 532 -10.52 12.10 12.04
CA SER A 532 -11.52 12.30 13.08
C SER A 532 -10.98 13.13 14.26
N LEU A 533 -11.86 13.86 14.94
CA LEU A 533 -11.46 14.63 16.12
C LEU A 533 -10.90 13.72 17.24
N GLN A 534 -11.39 12.47 17.35
CA GLN A 534 -10.82 11.48 18.28
C GLN A 534 -9.36 11.15 17.93
N SER A 535 -9.04 11.03 16.66
CA SER A 535 -7.67 10.77 16.20
C SER A 535 -6.79 11.99 16.37
N LEU A 536 -7.27 13.20 16.00
CA LEU A 536 -6.52 14.46 16.18
C LEU A 536 -6.07 14.65 17.65
N ARG A 537 -6.96 14.41 18.61
CA ARG A 537 -6.65 14.57 20.04
C ARG A 537 -5.58 13.62 20.57
N LYS A 538 -5.21 12.59 19.83
CA LYS A 538 -4.11 11.69 20.23
C LYS A 538 -2.72 12.27 19.97
N PHE A 539 -2.60 13.22 19.05
CA PHE A 539 -1.30 13.76 18.63
C PHE A 539 -1.23 15.29 18.59
N PHE A 540 -2.34 15.99 18.70
CA PHE A 540 -2.36 17.45 18.89
C PHE A 540 -2.42 17.84 20.37
N PRO A 541 -1.66 18.84 20.81
CA PRO A 541 -1.96 19.55 22.06
C PRO A 541 -3.36 20.19 21.97
N GLU A 542 -4.14 20.14 23.05
CA GLU A 542 -5.53 20.60 23.05
C GLU A 542 -5.68 22.10 22.67
N ASP A 543 -4.71 22.93 23.09
CA ASP A 543 -4.64 24.36 22.76
C ASP A 543 -4.19 24.64 21.32
N LYS A 544 -3.80 23.61 20.56
CA LYS A 544 -3.36 23.69 19.15
C LYS A 544 -4.33 23.02 18.17
N LEU A 545 -5.46 22.51 18.65
CA LEU A 545 -6.46 21.91 17.77
C LEU A 545 -7.10 22.90 16.81
N TRP A 546 -7.23 24.17 17.23
CA TRP A 546 -7.85 25.24 16.45
C TRP A 546 -7.21 26.60 16.77
N ASP A 547 -6.98 27.54 15.82
CA ASP A 547 -7.12 27.53 14.38
C ASP A 547 -5.85 26.93 13.72
N MET A 548 -5.75 26.89 12.37
CA MET A 548 -4.55 26.46 11.64
C MET A 548 -3.29 27.16 12.18
N ASN A 549 -2.38 26.41 12.74
CA ASN A 549 -1.16 26.87 13.42
C ASN A 549 0.04 26.01 13.01
N GLU A 550 1.18 26.22 13.67
CA GLU A 550 2.42 25.54 13.38
C GLU A 550 2.34 24.00 13.50
N VAL A 551 1.44 23.46 14.34
CA VAL A 551 1.24 22.00 14.43
C VAL A 551 0.46 21.49 13.20
N TRP A 552 -0.55 22.22 12.75
CA TRP A 552 -1.26 21.91 11.51
C TRP A 552 -0.33 21.97 10.30
N GLN A 553 0.47 23.03 10.17
CA GLN A 553 1.46 23.17 9.09
C GLN A 553 2.45 22.00 9.08
N ASP A 554 2.89 21.58 10.26
CA ASP A 554 3.77 20.44 10.41
C ASP A 554 3.09 19.10 10.01
N ARG A 555 1.81 18.92 10.34
CA ARG A 555 1.05 17.71 10.02
C ARG A 555 0.57 17.64 8.58
N LEU A 556 0.53 18.74 7.88
CA LEU A 556 0.16 18.84 6.47
C LEU A 556 1.36 19.02 5.54
N MET A 557 2.54 19.24 6.06
CA MET A 557 3.86 19.35 5.44
C MET A 557 3.87 19.85 3.99
N ASP A 558 4.31 21.07 3.78
CA ASP A 558 4.39 21.64 2.44
C ASP A 558 5.47 20.95 1.58
N ASN A 559 5.22 20.89 0.28
CA ASN A 559 6.21 20.51 -0.71
C ASN A 559 6.81 21.76 -1.40
N PRO A 560 7.88 21.61 -2.17
CA PRO A 560 8.52 22.74 -2.86
C PRO A 560 7.62 23.50 -3.84
N TRP A 561 6.51 22.91 -4.25
CA TRP A 561 5.54 23.50 -5.20
C TRP A 561 4.46 24.32 -4.49
N SER A 562 4.27 24.18 -3.19
CA SER A 562 3.30 24.93 -2.40
C SER A 562 3.52 26.44 -2.45
N ALA A 563 4.77 26.86 -2.55
CA ALA A 563 5.12 28.28 -2.75
C ALA A 563 4.59 28.89 -4.07
N VAL A 564 4.35 28.05 -5.09
CA VAL A 564 3.83 28.47 -6.41
C VAL A 564 2.31 28.34 -6.47
N THR A 565 1.74 27.44 -5.71
CA THR A 565 0.30 27.15 -5.68
C THR A 565 -0.36 27.71 -4.41
N MET A 566 -0.44 26.90 -3.39
CA MET A 566 -1.04 27.23 -2.10
C MET A 566 -0.55 26.17 -1.10
N ASP A 567 -0.10 26.58 0.09
CA ASP A 567 0.27 25.63 1.13
C ASP A 567 -0.91 24.73 1.52
N PHE A 568 -0.64 23.54 2.05
CA PHE A 568 -1.68 22.54 2.26
C PHE A 568 -2.68 22.91 3.35
N CYS A 569 -2.29 23.69 4.35
CA CYS A 569 -3.23 24.25 5.33
C CYS A 569 -4.19 25.21 4.67
N ALA A 570 -3.66 26.16 3.89
CA ALA A 570 -4.46 27.12 3.16
C ALA A 570 -5.35 26.43 2.12
N ARG A 571 -4.84 25.38 1.46
CA ARG A 571 -5.57 24.55 0.48
C ARG A 571 -6.76 23.84 1.12
N GLN A 572 -6.58 23.14 2.24
CA GLN A 572 -7.70 22.53 2.94
C GLN A 572 -8.74 23.58 3.38
N LYS A 573 -8.28 24.68 3.93
CA LYS A 573 -9.16 25.77 4.33
C LYS A 573 -9.92 26.37 3.15
N PHE A 574 -9.25 26.60 2.03
CA PHE A 574 -9.86 27.07 0.78
C PHE A 574 -11.02 26.19 0.33
N TYR A 575 -10.80 24.87 0.23
CA TYR A 575 -11.86 23.94 -0.18
C TYR A 575 -13.01 23.89 0.82
N VAL A 576 -12.71 23.90 2.10
CA VAL A 576 -13.75 23.89 3.15
C VAL A 576 -14.57 25.17 3.10
N GLU A 577 -13.92 26.33 3.01
CA GLU A 577 -14.63 27.63 3.04
C GLU A 577 -15.40 27.91 1.75
N GLU A 578 -14.84 27.54 0.59
CA GLU A 578 -15.54 27.69 -0.70
C GLU A 578 -16.76 26.77 -0.81
N LEU A 579 -16.66 25.52 -0.31
CA LEU A 579 -17.71 24.53 -0.44
C LEU A 579 -18.74 24.59 0.69
N TYR A 580 -18.37 24.98 1.89
CA TYR A 580 -19.21 24.88 3.10
C TYR A 580 -19.17 26.11 4.02
N GLY A 581 -18.50 27.20 3.60
CA GLY A 581 -18.37 28.43 4.38
C GLY A 581 -17.34 28.34 5.51
N LYS A 582 -17.08 29.48 6.15
CA LYS A 582 -16.09 29.61 7.23
C LYS A 582 -16.45 28.77 8.44
N CYS A 583 -15.44 28.23 9.08
CA CYS A 583 -15.56 27.44 10.30
C CYS A 583 -15.22 28.30 11.53
N ASP A 584 -15.99 28.14 12.59
CA ASP A 584 -15.79 28.81 13.87
C ASP A 584 -15.21 27.88 14.95
N SER A 585 -15.11 26.57 14.64
CA SER A 585 -14.58 25.58 15.57
C SER A 585 -13.91 24.40 14.83
N ILE A 586 -13.12 23.63 15.59
CA ILE A 586 -12.46 22.41 15.08
C ILE A 586 -13.49 21.36 14.65
N GLU A 587 -14.61 21.23 15.36
CA GLU A 587 -15.68 20.28 15.04
C GLU A 587 -16.27 20.59 13.66
N GLN A 588 -16.58 21.86 13.38
CA GLN A 588 -17.06 22.29 12.07
C GLN A 588 -16.03 22.04 10.98
N PHE A 589 -14.77 22.36 11.23
CA PHE A 589 -13.69 22.17 10.26
C PHE A 589 -13.49 20.68 9.93
N VAL A 590 -13.46 19.82 10.93
CA VAL A 590 -13.29 18.35 10.72
C VAL A 590 -14.48 17.79 9.94
N ALA A 591 -15.71 18.09 10.34
CA ALA A 591 -16.90 17.55 9.69
C ALA A 591 -16.99 18.01 8.21
N ARG A 592 -16.76 19.30 7.96
CA ARG A 592 -16.77 19.86 6.60
C ARG A 592 -15.59 19.34 5.77
N GLY A 593 -14.39 19.32 6.32
CA GLY A 593 -13.18 18.86 5.64
C GLY A 593 -13.23 17.38 5.27
N MET A 594 -13.73 16.51 6.15
CA MET A 594 -13.95 15.09 5.83
C MET A 594 -15.00 14.92 4.72
N THR A 595 -16.03 15.79 4.70
CA THR A 595 -17.06 15.76 3.65
C THR A 595 -16.49 16.25 2.32
N VAL A 596 -15.69 17.32 2.30
CA VAL A 596 -14.96 17.80 1.12
C VAL A 596 -14.13 16.66 0.52
N HIS A 597 -13.28 16.03 1.32
CA HIS A 597 -12.45 14.91 0.87
C HIS A 597 -13.29 13.80 0.22
N ALA A 598 -14.39 13.43 0.86
CA ALA A 598 -15.29 12.38 0.35
C ALA A 598 -15.98 12.79 -0.97
N GLU A 599 -16.43 14.02 -1.12
CA GLU A 599 -17.14 14.51 -2.33
C GLU A 599 -16.18 14.68 -3.51
N LEU A 600 -14.97 15.20 -3.31
CA LEU A 600 -13.95 15.32 -4.35
C LEU A 600 -13.56 13.91 -4.86
N LEU A 601 -13.19 13.03 -3.95
CA LEU A 601 -12.84 11.65 -4.28
C LEU A 601 -13.97 10.89 -4.98
N ARG A 602 -15.21 11.13 -4.56
CA ARG A 602 -16.40 10.59 -5.24
C ARG A 602 -16.48 10.99 -6.70
N ALA A 603 -16.30 12.28 -6.99
CA ALA A 603 -16.41 12.80 -8.35
C ALA A 603 -15.37 12.13 -9.27
N GLU A 604 -14.14 12.01 -8.81
CA GLU A 604 -13.05 11.39 -9.56
C GLU A 604 -13.30 9.89 -9.80
N ILE A 605 -13.61 9.11 -8.75
CA ILE A 605 -13.88 7.67 -8.88
C ILE A 605 -15.08 7.42 -9.79
N GLU A 606 -16.19 8.14 -9.59
CA GLU A 606 -17.44 7.88 -10.33
C GLU A 606 -17.32 8.29 -11.79
N PHE A 607 -16.58 9.37 -12.10
CA PHE A 607 -16.27 9.75 -13.48
C PHE A 607 -15.36 8.72 -14.15
N ALA A 608 -14.29 8.25 -13.49
CA ALA A 608 -13.41 7.21 -14.02
C ALA A 608 -14.18 5.92 -14.32
N ARG A 609 -15.08 5.52 -13.42
CA ARG A 609 -15.92 4.34 -13.59
C ARG A 609 -16.98 4.50 -14.67
N TYR A 610 -17.59 5.65 -14.82
CA TYR A 610 -18.48 5.94 -15.94
C TYR A 610 -17.75 5.78 -17.27
N ASN A 611 -16.52 6.28 -17.36
CA ASN A 611 -15.66 6.21 -18.54
C ASN A 611 -14.82 4.93 -18.62
N LYS A 612 -15.21 3.84 -17.97
CA LYS A 612 -14.43 2.58 -17.91
C LYS A 612 -14.16 1.91 -19.26
N ALA A 613 -14.82 2.31 -20.32
CA ALA A 613 -14.48 1.90 -21.68
C ALA A 613 -13.07 2.36 -22.07
N ARG A 614 -12.63 3.51 -21.56
CA ARG A 614 -11.32 4.11 -21.73
C ARG A 614 -10.46 3.91 -20.50
N CYS A 615 -10.94 4.32 -19.33
CA CYS A 615 -10.21 4.27 -18.07
C CYS A 615 -10.19 2.85 -17.51
N GLY A 616 -8.99 2.27 -17.32
CA GLY A 616 -8.80 0.92 -16.77
C GLY A 616 -8.74 0.84 -15.26
N GLY A 617 -8.65 1.97 -14.55
CA GLY A 617 -8.58 1.97 -13.10
C GLY A 617 -8.42 3.35 -12.47
N PHE A 618 -8.63 3.38 -11.16
CA PHE A 618 -8.48 4.56 -10.33
C PHE A 618 -7.82 4.19 -9.00
N MET A 619 -6.77 4.91 -8.62
CA MET A 619 -6.10 4.81 -7.33
C MET A 619 -5.99 6.20 -6.70
N ASN A 620 -6.48 6.36 -5.48
CA ASN A 620 -6.28 7.60 -4.75
C ASN A 620 -4.88 7.66 -4.13
N TRP A 621 -4.35 8.83 -3.97
CA TRP A 621 -3.24 9.15 -3.09
C TRP A 621 -3.80 9.67 -1.77
N MET A 622 -3.78 8.89 -0.66
CA MET A 622 -3.18 7.57 -0.48
C MET A 622 -4.06 6.69 0.42
N TYR A 623 -3.64 5.41 0.69
CA TYR A 623 -4.44 4.48 1.47
C TYR A 623 -4.38 4.77 2.97
N SER A 624 -3.19 4.81 3.54
CA SER A 624 -2.93 4.95 4.97
C SER A 624 -1.75 5.89 5.22
N GLU A 625 -1.53 6.27 6.47
CA GLU A 625 -0.51 7.22 6.88
C GLU A 625 0.67 6.53 7.55
N ILE A 626 1.89 7.07 7.34
CA ILE A 626 3.13 6.59 7.99
C ILE A 626 3.23 7.06 9.45
N TRP A 627 2.60 8.17 9.77
CA TRP A 627 2.52 8.77 11.10
C TRP A 627 1.18 9.49 11.27
N PRO A 628 0.78 9.87 12.51
CA PRO A 628 -0.46 10.60 12.72
C PRO A 628 -0.45 11.95 11.98
N SER A 629 -1.29 12.10 10.97
CA SER A 629 -1.40 13.31 10.15
C SER A 629 -2.85 13.64 9.75
N ALA A 630 -3.05 14.65 8.91
CA ALA A 630 -4.37 15.10 8.48
C ALA A 630 -4.42 15.29 6.96
N THR A 631 -3.83 14.35 6.20
CA THR A 631 -3.52 14.44 4.78
C THR A 631 -4.50 13.64 3.89
N TRP A 632 -3.99 13.09 2.81
CA TRP A 632 -4.74 12.42 1.71
C TRP A 632 -5.26 11.02 2.05
N ALA A 633 -4.77 10.41 3.14
CA ALA A 633 -5.14 9.03 3.45
C ALA A 633 -6.64 8.85 3.66
N ILE A 634 -7.20 7.75 3.17
CA ILE A 634 -8.61 7.38 3.40
C ILE A 634 -8.81 6.55 4.67
N VAL A 635 -7.72 5.98 5.18
CA VAL A 635 -7.65 5.32 6.51
C VAL A 635 -6.52 6.00 7.28
N ASP A 636 -6.78 6.46 8.50
CA ASP A 636 -5.78 7.18 9.28
C ASP A 636 -4.70 6.26 9.86
N TYR A 637 -3.67 6.85 10.47
CA TYR A 637 -2.55 6.12 11.09
C TYR A 637 -3.01 5.06 12.13
N TYR A 638 -4.08 5.34 12.87
CA TYR A 638 -4.64 4.43 13.87
C TYR A 638 -5.50 3.32 13.26
N SER A 639 -5.57 3.28 11.93
CA SER A 639 -6.43 2.38 11.16
C SER A 639 -7.92 2.65 11.38
N GLU A 640 -8.30 3.93 11.55
CA GLU A 640 -9.68 4.39 11.55
C GLU A 640 -10.07 4.83 10.13
N PRO A 641 -11.14 4.23 9.54
CA PRO A 641 -11.63 4.65 8.23
C PRO A 641 -12.23 6.05 8.28
N LYS A 642 -11.74 6.97 7.43
CA LYS A 642 -12.30 8.30 7.27
C LYS A 642 -13.60 8.27 6.43
N GLN A 643 -14.32 9.40 6.36
CA GLN A 643 -15.52 9.51 5.50
C GLN A 643 -15.21 9.17 4.03
N ALA A 644 -14.04 9.57 3.53
CA ALA A 644 -13.58 9.26 2.18
C ALA A 644 -13.47 7.75 1.91
N TYR A 645 -13.08 6.93 2.89
CA TYR A 645 -13.08 5.47 2.76
C TYR A 645 -14.50 4.92 2.53
N TYR A 646 -15.49 5.36 3.30
CA TYR A 646 -16.87 4.90 3.13
C TYR A 646 -17.46 5.37 1.79
N GLN A 647 -17.06 6.56 1.33
CA GLN A 647 -17.46 7.03 0.01
C GLN A 647 -16.78 6.23 -1.11
N ALA A 648 -15.46 5.98 -1.04
CA ALA A 648 -14.75 5.14 -1.98
C ALA A 648 -15.36 3.73 -2.06
N ARG A 649 -15.69 3.13 -0.92
CA ARG A 649 -16.39 1.84 -0.83
C ARG A 649 -17.71 1.84 -1.61
N LYS A 650 -18.50 2.89 -1.51
CA LYS A 650 -19.77 3.05 -2.25
C LYS A 650 -19.49 3.22 -3.74
N SER A 651 -18.57 4.12 -4.08
CA SER A 651 -18.21 4.41 -5.47
C SER A 651 -17.52 3.23 -6.17
N PHE A 652 -16.85 2.33 -5.44
CA PHE A 652 -16.25 1.09 -5.95
C PHE A 652 -17.17 -0.15 -5.87
N ALA A 653 -18.44 0.00 -5.53
CA ALA A 653 -19.37 -1.13 -5.53
C ALA A 653 -19.41 -1.84 -6.90
N PRO A 654 -19.47 -3.18 -6.94
CA PRO A 654 -19.42 -3.94 -8.21
C PRO A 654 -20.48 -3.51 -9.23
N VAL A 655 -21.67 -3.15 -8.76
CA VAL A 655 -22.71 -2.49 -9.57
C VAL A 655 -23.08 -1.20 -8.86
N LEU A 656 -22.98 -0.08 -9.57
CA LEU A 656 -23.24 1.26 -9.04
C LEU A 656 -24.19 1.99 -9.96
N VAL A 657 -25.22 2.66 -9.39
CA VAL A 657 -25.99 3.71 -10.07
C VAL A 657 -25.64 5.04 -9.42
N SER A 658 -25.33 6.06 -10.22
CA SER A 658 -24.98 7.40 -9.71
C SER A 658 -25.15 8.47 -10.80
N PHE A 659 -24.61 9.65 -10.51
CA PHE A 659 -24.55 10.78 -11.43
C PHE A 659 -23.09 11.20 -11.62
N ALA A 660 -22.77 11.70 -12.81
CA ALA A 660 -21.49 12.32 -13.13
C ALA A 660 -21.71 13.55 -13.99
N GLU A 661 -20.88 14.56 -13.82
CA GLU A 661 -20.79 15.64 -14.79
C GLU A 661 -20.00 15.18 -15.99
N ASP A 662 -20.46 15.59 -17.17
CA ASP A 662 -19.77 15.45 -18.43
C ASP A 662 -19.59 16.85 -19.06
N THR A 663 -18.86 16.96 -20.13
CA THR A 663 -18.58 18.25 -20.80
C THR A 663 -19.86 18.97 -21.27
N ASP A 664 -20.95 18.25 -21.45
CA ASP A 664 -22.25 18.76 -21.94
C ASP A 664 -23.37 18.69 -20.89
N GLY A 665 -23.06 18.38 -19.62
CA GLY A 665 -23.99 18.39 -18.50
C GLY A 665 -24.06 17.10 -17.68
N THR A 666 -25.01 17.04 -16.76
CA THR A 666 -25.16 15.91 -15.82
C THR A 666 -25.70 14.67 -16.53
N ARG A 667 -25.13 13.52 -16.21
CA ARG A 667 -25.59 12.19 -16.64
C ARG A 667 -25.97 11.33 -15.46
N VAL A 668 -27.08 10.59 -15.57
CA VAL A 668 -27.34 9.43 -14.72
C VAL A 668 -26.69 8.22 -15.38
N PHE A 669 -25.95 7.43 -14.61
CA PHE A 669 -25.24 6.27 -15.13
C PHE A 669 -25.36 5.04 -14.25
N ILE A 670 -25.11 3.87 -14.83
CA ILE A 670 -24.94 2.60 -14.13
C ILE A 670 -23.70 1.90 -14.69
N VAL A 671 -22.89 1.34 -13.79
CA VAL A 671 -21.75 0.51 -14.16
C VAL A 671 -21.93 -0.91 -13.64
N ASN A 672 -21.33 -1.85 -14.35
CA ASN A 672 -21.34 -3.27 -14.04
C ASN A 672 -19.90 -3.82 -14.17
N ASP A 673 -19.29 -4.23 -13.05
CA ASP A 673 -17.97 -4.90 -13.04
C ASP A 673 -18.11 -6.44 -13.03
N THR A 674 -19.32 -6.97 -13.08
CA THR A 674 -19.52 -8.42 -13.02
C THR A 674 -19.43 -9.07 -14.40
N ASP A 675 -19.16 -10.36 -14.40
CA ASP A 675 -19.01 -11.21 -15.59
C ASP A 675 -20.32 -11.54 -16.32
N LYS A 676 -21.45 -10.98 -15.84
CA LYS A 676 -22.77 -11.18 -16.43
C LYS A 676 -23.46 -9.86 -16.70
N PRO A 677 -24.24 -9.76 -17.77
CA PRO A 677 -25.09 -8.59 -18.01
C PRO A 677 -26.04 -8.33 -16.84
N VAL A 678 -26.27 -7.08 -16.50
CA VAL A 678 -27.22 -6.64 -15.44
C VAL A 678 -28.38 -5.90 -16.08
N LYS A 679 -29.60 -6.44 -15.88
CA LYS A 679 -30.83 -5.73 -16.21
C LYS A 679 -31.17 -4.76 -15.12
N ALA A 680 -31.45 -3.51 -15.49
CA ALA A 680 -31.74 -2.43 -14.54
C ALA A 680 -32.99 -1.65 -14.96
N LYS A 681 -33.85 -1.38 -13.98
CA LYS A 681 -34.90 -0.37 -14.05
C LYS A 681 -34.49 0.78 -13.14
N ILE A 682 -34.06 1.89 -13.73
CA ILE A 682 -33.51 3.04 -13.02
C ILE A 682 -34.57 4.13 -12.96
N ARG A 683 -35.03 4.46 -11.76
CA ARG A 683 -35.83 5.66 -11.49
C ARG A 683 -34.89 6.73 -10.95
N TYR A 684 -34.87 7.88 -11.60
CA TYR A 684 -34.06 9.01 -11.20
C TYR A 684 -34.88 10.31 -11.28
N GLY A 685 -34.43 11.33 -10.60
CA GLY A 685 -35.16 12.59 -10.53
C GLY A 685 -34.64 13.52 -9.45
N MET A 686 -35.45 14.51 -9.12
CA MET A 686 -35.16 15.52 -8.12
C MET A 686 -36.20 15.47 -6.99
N LYS A 687 -35.72 15.58 -5.76
CA LYS A 687 -36.54 15.70 -4.56
C LYS A 687 -36.16 16.95 -3.77
N THR A 688 -37.08 17.46 -2.97
CA THR A 688 -36.81 18.42 -1.89
C THR A 688 -36.19 17.70 -0.69
N LEU A 689 -35.58 18.44 0.23
CA LEU A 689 -35.07 17.88 1.49
C LEU A 689 -36.17 17.29 2.36
N SER A 690 -37.43 17.70 2.20
CA SER A 690 -38.61 17.08 2.85
C SER A 690 -39.05 15.77 2.20
N GLY A 691 -38.48 15.41 1.04
CA GLY A 691 -38.80 14.15 0.33
C GLY A 691 -39.84 14.25 -0.77
N GLU A 692 -40.39 15.45 -1.06
CA GLU A 692 -41.34 15.62 -2.17
C GLU A 692 -40.61 15.48 -3.51
N THR A 693 -41.21 14.69 -4.43
CA THR A 693 -40.67 14.52 -5.78
C THR A 693 -40.99 15.73 -6.64
N VAL A 694 -39.98 16.45 -7.07
CA VAL A 694 -40.12 17.59 -8.00
C VAL A 694 -40.39 17.09 -9.43
N TRP A 695 -39.55 16.16 -9.87
CA TRP A 695 -39.73 15.43 -11.12
C TRP A 695 -39.05 14.06 -11.03
N SER A 696 -39.48 13.10 -11.83
CA SER A 696 -38.80 11.83 -11.96
C SER A 696 -39.03 11.17 -13.30
N LYS A 697 -38.02 10.41 -13.77
CA LYS A 697 -38.06 9.59 -14.96
C LYS A 697 -37.65 8.16 -14.64
N THR A 698 -38.00 7.26 -15.57
CA THR A 698 -37.63 5.86 -15.46
C THR A 698 -37.08 5.37 -16.79
N ILE A 699 -35.89 4.79 -16.77
CA ILE A 699 -35.26 4.10 -17.89
C ILE A 699 -35.11 2.60 -17.57
N LYS A 700 -35.17 1.80 -18.64
CA LYS A 700 -34.87 0.37 -18.54
C LYS A 700 -33.70 0.08 -19.45
N THR A 701 -32.69 -0.55 -18.95
CA THR A 701 -31.49 -0.88 -19.71
C THR A 701 -30.94 -2.23 -19.33
N THR A 702 -30.06 -2.77 -20.16
CA THR A 702 -29.23 -3.93 -19.85
C THR A 702 -27.78 -3.52 -20.01
N VAL A 703 -27.03 -3.49 -18.91
CA VAL A 703 -25.60 -3.16 -18.90
C VAL A 703 -24.81 -4.43 -19.17
N ALA A 704 -23.99 -4.42 -20.19
CA ALA A 704 -23.12 -5.55 -20.53
C ALA A 704 -22.20 -5.93 -19.36
N ALA A 705 -21.73 -7.18 -19.36
CA ALA A 705 -20.64 -7.58 -18.47
C ALA A 705 -19.46 -6.62 -18.64
N PHE A 706 -18.85 -6.19 -17.53
CA PHE A 706 -17.72 -5.25 -17.45
C PHE A 706 -17.97 -3.89 -18.14
N GLY A 707 -19.24 -3.49 -18.34
CA GLY A 707 -19.65 -2.31 -19.09
C GLY A 707 -20.22 -1.18 -18.23
N SER A 708 -20.56 -0.08 -18.89
CA SER A 708 -21.31 1.06 -18.34
C SER A 708 -22.40 1.49 -19.30
N TYR A 709 -23.40 2.21 -18.76
CA TYR A 709 -24.46 2.88 -19.52
C TYR A 709 -24.75 4.21 -18.83
N GLY A 710 -24.94 5.27 -19.61
CA GLY A 710 -25.33 6.58 -19.11
C GLY A 710 -26.29 7.30 -20.02
N GLU A 711 -27.16 8.13 -19.43
CA GLU A 711 -28.15 8.97 -20.12
C GLU A 711 -28.07 10.39 -19.59
N LYS A 712 -28.11 11.37 -20.51
CA LYS A 712 -28.12 12.79 -20.18
C LYS A 712 -29.39 13.17 -19.45
N VAL A 713 -29.26 13.86 -18.34
CA VAL A 713 -30.38 14.47 -17.62
C VAL A 713 -30.76 15.76 -18.33
N THR A 714 -32.01 15.82 -18.85
CA THR A 714 -32.50 16.93 -19.62
C THR A 714 -33.33 17.94 -18.82
N GLU A 715 -33.74 17.55 -17.62
CA GLU A 715 -34.47 18.37 -16.65
C GLU A 715 -33.49 19.22 -15.82
N ALA A 716 -34.06 20.16 -15.05
CA ALA A 716 -33.29 20.95 -14.10
C ALA A 716 -32.57 20.02 -13.11
N THR A 717 -31.27 20.19 -12.97
CA THR A 717 -30.40 19.40 -12.07
C THR A 717 -30.07 20.16 -10.80
N SER A 718 -30.42 21.45 -10.72
CA SER A 718 -30.14 22.38 -9.61
C SER A 718 -31.43 23.00 -9.04
N GLY A 719 -31.34 23.42 -7.78
CA GLY A 719 -32.42 24.11 -7.09
C GLY A 719 -32.24 24.14 -5.59
N GLU A 720 -32.59 25.26 -4.97
CA GLU A 720 -32.45 25.47 -3.53
C GLU A 720 -33.15 24.38 -2.71
N ASN A 721 -32.45 23.82 -1.72
CA ASN A 721 -32.92 22.74 -0.84
C ASN A 721 -33.39 21.48 -1.58
N ARG A 722 -32.70 21.09 -2.67
CA ARG A 722 -33.06 19.95 -3.50
C ARG A 722 -31.85 19.06 -3.75
N TYR A 723 -32.14 17.82 -4.09
CA TYR A 723 -31.11 16.84 -4.47
C TYR A 723 -31.63 15.94 -5.61
N LEU A 724 -30.68 15.44 -6.39
CA LEU A 724 -30.94 14.38 -7.35
C LEU A 724 -30.89 13.02 -6.65
N PHE A 725 -31.76 12.12 -7.04
CA PHE A 725 -31.76 10.73 -6.59
C PHE A 725 -31.76 9.79 -7.80
N ALA A 726 -31.08 8.68 -7.69
CA ALA A 726 -31.16 7.56 -8.59
C ALA A 726 -31.37 6.27 -7.79
N CYS A 727 -32.36 5.46 -8.20
CA CYS A 727 -32.67 4.17 -7.62
C CYS A 727 -32.79 3.13 -8.74
N ALA A 728 -31.94 2.11 -8.70
CA ALA A 728 -31.98 1.03 -9.68
C ALA A 728 -32.50 -0.27 -9.05
N GLU A 729 -33.53 -0.86 -9.65
CA GLU A 729 -33.98 -2.22 -9.37
C GLU A 729 -33.22 -3.16 -10.31
N THR A 730 -32.45 -4.07 -9.76
CA THR A 730 -31.65 -5.07 -10.49
C THR A 730 -31.92 -6.48 -9.96
N GLU A 731 -31.50 -7.50 -10.69
CA GLU A 731 -31.54 -8.89 -10.23
C GLU A 731 -30.69 -9.13 -8.95
N LYS A 732 -29.73 -8.22 -8.66
CA LYS A 732 -28.86 -8.27 -7.49
C LYS A 732 -29.38 -7.46 -6.28
N GLY A 733 -30.56 -6.84 -6.43
CA GLY A 733 -31.16 -5.99 -5.39
C GLY A 733 -31.38 -4.55 -5.82
N LYS A 734 -31.74 -3.72 -4.86
CA LYS A 734 -31.94 -2.28 -5.04
C LYS A 734 -30.66 -1.53 -4.76
N LEU A 735 -30.32 -0.62 -5.67
CA LEU A 735 -29.18 0.30 -5.54
C LEU A 735 -29.76 1.72 -5.47
N SER A 736 -29.12 2.59 -4.71
CA SER A 736 -29.53 3.99 -4.61
C SER A 736 -28.32 4.90 -4.47
N SER A 737 -28.44 6.10 -5.01
CA SER A 737 -27.47 7.19 -4.88
C SER A 737 -28.22 8.51 -4.77
N VAL A 738 -27.65 9.41 -4.01
CA VAL A 738 -28.10 10.80 -3.92
C VAL A 738 -26.95 11.71 -4.37
N TYR A 739 -27.29 12.82 -4.99
CA TYR A 739 -26.32 13.71 -5.60
C TYR A 739 -26.89 15.14 -5.65
N SER A 740 -26.06 16.14 -5.50
CA SER A 740 -26.44 17.51 -5.75
C SER A 740 -25.57 18.07 -6.87
N ALA A 741 -26.17 18.53 -7.94
CA ALA A 741 -25.47 19.26 -8.99
C ALA A 741 -25.09 20.66 -8.52
N ASP A 742 -25.91 21.26 -7.63
CA ASP A 742 -25.51 22.40 -6.79
C ASP A 742 -24.73 21.90 -5.57
N MET A 743 -24.06 22.82 -4.94
CA MET A 743 -23.27 22.49 -3.76
C MET A 743 -24.18 22.27 -2.55
N TRP A 744 -23.88 21.29 -1.77
CA TRP A 744 -24.59 21.00 -0.52
C TRP A 744 -24.58 22.16 0.48
N HIS A 745 -23.60 23.10 0.38
CA HIS A 745 -23.53 24.28 1.25
C HIS A 745 -24.70 25.25 1.05
N GLU A 746 -25.37 25.23 -0.10
CA GLU A 746 -26.58 26.05 -0.37
C GLU A 746 -27.83 25.41 0.23
N CYS A 747 -27.75 24.19 0.72
CA CYS A 747 -28.86 23.50 1.35
C CYS A 747 -28.98 23.85 2.83
N LYS A 748 -30.19 24.18 3.28
CA LYS A 748 -30.49 24.34 4.69
C LYS A 748 -30.99 23.04 5.26
N PHE A 749 -30.06 22.23 5.76
CA PHE A 749 -30.39 20.94 6.32
C PHE A 749 -31.17 21.08 7.63
N LYS A 750 -32.28 20.38 7.72
CA LYS A 750 -33.05 20.21 8.96
C LYS A 750 -33.28 18.73 9.15
N SER A 751 -32.28 18.06 9.70
CA SER A 751 -32.32 16.62 9.92
C SER A 751 -33.39 16.27 10.95
N ASP A 752 -34.39 15.49 10.52
CA ASP A 752 -35.42 14.93 11.40
C ASP A 752 -35.38 13.41 11.27
N TYR A 753 -34.98 12.72 12.35
CA TYR A 753 -34.91 11.28 12.40
C TYR A 753 -35.00 10.75 13.83
N THR A 754 -35.39 9.50 13.92
CA THR A 754 -35.32 8.70 15.16
C THR A 754 -34.39 7.51 14.95
N TYR A 755 -33.82 6.99 16.02
CA TYR A 755 -33.01 5.78 15.96
C TYR A 755 -33.27 4.85 17.13
N LYS A 756 -32.93 3.57 16.91
CA LYS A 756 -32.98 2.50 17.93
C LYS A 756 -31.66 1.75 17.88
N VAL A 757 -31.11 1.46 19.06
CA VAL A 757 -29.91 0.65 19.21
C VAL A 757 -30.31 -0.68 19.82
N LYS A 758 -29.91 -1.79 19.21
CA LYS A 758 -30.18 -3.13 19.67
C LYS A 758 -28.87 -3.91 19.74
N ALA A 759 -28.59 -4.49 20.91
CA ALA A 759 -27.48 -5.44 21.01
C ALA A 759 -27.85 -6.74 20.28
N GLU A 760 -26.91 -7.21 19.46
CA GLU A 760 -27.01 -8.45 18.69
C GLU A 760 -25.77 -9.31 18.91
N LYS A 761 -25.81 -10.58 18.46
CA LYS A 761 -24.66 -11.47 18.58
C LYS A 761 -23.46 -10.89 17.79
N GLY A 762 -22.43 -10.46 18.53
CA GLY A 762 -21.17 -9.95 17.97
C GLY A 762 -21.16 -8.46 17.69
N GLY A 763 -22.20 -7.67 18.07
CA GLY A 763 -22.18 -6.22 17.83
C GLY A 763 -23.45 -5.48 18.24
N LEU A 764 -23.58 -4.26 17.72
CA LEU A 764 -24.74 -3.39 17.85
C LEU A 764 -25.40 -3.18 16.49
N ALA A 765 -26.72 -3.27 16.41
CA ALA A 765 -27.51 -2.86 15.27
C ALA A 765 -28.15 -1.49 15.58
N VAL A 766 -27.86 -0.50 14.75
CA VAL A 766 -28.42 0.87 14.86
C VAL A 766 -29.37 1.08 13.70
N THR A 767 -30.66 1.13 13.98
CA THR A 767 -31.69 1.37 12.96
C THR A 767 -32.15 2.81 13.04
N VAL A 768 -31.98 3.55 11.96
CA VAL A 768 -32.32 4.96 11.82
C VAL A 768 -33.47 5.11 10.84
N LYS A 769 -34.52 5.83 11.25
CA LYS A 769 -35.66 6.19 10.40
C LYS A 769 -35.66 7.69 10.17
N ALA A 770 -35.46 8.11 8.93
CA ALA A 770 -35.42 9.51 8.52
C ALA A 770 -36.84 10.01 8.14
N TYR A 771 -37.20 11.20 8.60
CA TYR A 771 -38.44 11.93 8.25
C TYR A 771 -38.17 13.06 7.26
N SER A 772 -36.93 13.58 7.25
CA SER A 772 -36.38 14.48 6.22
C SER A 772 -35.10 13.86 5.67
N PHE A 773 -34.50 14.44 4.64
CA PHE A 773 -33.20 14.03 4.17
C PHE A 773 -32.13 14.22 5.24
N VAL A 774 -31.38 13.20 5.54
CA VAL A 774 -30.26 13.22 6.50
C VAL A 774 -28.95 13.10 5.71
N LYS A 775 -28.14 14.16 5.71
CA LYS A 775 -26.80 14.18 5.11
C LYS A 775 -25.79 13.63 6.09
N GLY A 776 -24.98 12.68 5.65
CA GLY A 776 -23.82 12.21 6.38
C GLY A 776 -24.10 11.70 7.80
N LEU A 777 -25.10 10.82 7.98
CA LEU A 777 -25.36 10.21 9.29
C LEU A 777 -24.07 9.54 9.80
N THR A 778 -23.65 9.91 10.99
CA THR A 778 -22.39 9.48 11.60
C THR A 778 -22.64 8.78 12.94
N LEU A 779 -22.00 7.63 13.11
CA LEU A 779 -21.99 6.83 14.33
C LEU A 779 -20.59 6.86 14.94
N ILE A 780 -20.49 7.23 16.21
CA ILE A 780 -19.21 7.40 16.91
C ILE A 780 -19.23 6.63 18.23
N LEU A 781 -18.29 5.72 18.42
CA LEU A 781 -17.98 5.06 19.69
C LEU A 781 -16.61 5.54 20.22
N PRO A 782 -16.37 5.43 21.54
CA PRO A 782 -15.03 5.62 22.08
C PRO A 782 -14.05 4.63 21.42
N ASP A 783 -12.87 5.12 20.99
CA ASP A 783 -11.91 4.31 20.23
C ASP A 783 -12.50 3.68 18.96
N ASN A 784 -13.07 4.48 18.12
CA ASN A 784 -13.83 4.11 16.92
C ASN A 784 -13.11 3.08 16.03
N TYR A 785 -11.78 3.20 15.93
CA TYR A 785 -10.90 2.30 15.18
C TYR A 785 -10.93 0.81 15.63
N LYS A 786 -11.50 0.52 16.80
CA LYS A 786 -11.61 -0.87 17.32
C LYS A 786 -12.78 -1.64 16.72
N TYR A 787 -13.71 -0.96 16.09
CA TYR A 787 -14.99 -1.53 15.66
C TYR A 787 -15.12 -1.56 14.14
N ASP A 788 -15.98 -2.46 13.66
CA ASP A 788 -16.24 -2.67 12.24
C ASP A 788 -17.64 -2.18 11.87
N TYR A 789 -17.71 -1.02 11.22
CA TYR A 789 -18.97 -0.41 10.80
C TYR A 789 -19.38 -0.94 9.42
N SER A 790 -20.58 -1.52 9.32
CA SER A 790 -21.13 -1.94 8.03
C SER A 790 -21.37 -0.76 7.08
N ASP A 791 -21.62 0.44 7.59
CA ASP A 791 -21.61 1.74 6.91
C ASP A 791 -21.41 2.86 7.93
N ASN A 792 -20.94 4.02 7.50
CA ASN A 792 -20.86 5.24 8.31
C ASN A 792 -20.86 6.48 7.38
N TYR A 793 -21.04 7.67 7.90
CA TYR A 793 -21.10 8.91 7.13
C TYR A 793 -22.03 8.78 5.92
N THR A 794 -23.24 8.30 6.16
CA THR A 794 -24.14 7.89 5.10
C THR A 794 -25.35 8.79 4.97
N ASP A 795 -25.75 9.07 3.71
CA ASP A 795 -26.96 9.81 3.43
C ASP A 795 -28.20 8.89 3.56
N ILE A 796 -29.31 9.44 4.10
CA ILE A 796 -30.60 8.72 4.20
C ILE A 796 -31.69 9.61 3.63
N GLU A 797 -32.41 9.11 2.61
CA GLU A 797 -33.54 9.80 2.01
C GLU A 797 -34.71 9.95 3.00
N ALA A 798 -35.48 11.03 2.85
CA ALA A 798 -36.70 11.22 3.64
C ALA A 798 -37.65 10.02 3.45
N GLY A 799 -38.21 9.53 4.56
CA GLY A 799 -39.08 8.36 4.61
C GLY A 799 -38.37 7.00 4.58
N ALA A 800 -37.03 6.97 4.41
CA ALA A 800 -36.26 5.72 4.40
C ALA A 800 -35.86 5.28 5.81
N GLU A 801 -35.66 3.97 5.94
CA GLU A 801 -35.09 3.35 7.15
C GLU A 801 -33.80 2.62 6.78
N LYS A 802 -32.77 2.79 7.60
CA LYS A 802 -31.48 2.15 7.39
C LYS A 802 -30.94 1.56 8.68
N THR A 803 -30.49 0.32 8.62
CA THR A 803 -29.80 -0.33 9.73
C THR A 803 -28.30 -0.39 9.45
N ILE A 804 -27.49 0.07 10.40
CA ILE A 804 -26.04 0.00 10.39
C ILE A 804 -25.63 -0.96 11.52
N TYR A 805 -24.79 -1.93 11.19
CA TYR A 805 -24.25 -2.87 12.15
C TYR A 805 -22.83 -2.45 12.55
N ILE A 806 -22.53 -2.48 13.86
CA ILE A 806 -21.23 -2.17 14.45
C ILE A 806 -20.67 -3.46 15.05
N GLY A 807 -19.83 -4.16 14.30
CA GLY A 807 -19.21 -5.41 14.72
C GLY A 807 -18.16 -5.20 15.82
N GLY A 808 -18.09 -6.11 16.77
CA GLY A 808 -17.16 -6.04 17.90
C GLY A 808 -17.59 -5.15 19.07
N ALA A 809 -18.68 -4.38 18.92
CA ALA A 809 -19.17 -3.49 19.97
C ALA A 809 -20.05 -4.28 20.96
N GLY A 810 -19.70 -4.29 22.24
CA GLY A 810 -20.51 -4.91 23.30
C GLY A 810 -21.76 -4.11 23.63
N ALA A 811 -22.74 -4.76 24.28
CA ALA A 811 -24.01 -4.13 24.66
C ALA A 811 -23.83 -2.89 25.56
N GLU A 812 -22.81 -2.86 26.39
CA GLU A 812 -22.43 -1.76 27.29
C GLU A 812 -22.03 -0.48 26.55
N LEU A 813 -21.73 -0.58 25.26
CA LEU A 813 -21.37 0.56 24.42
C LEU A 813 -22.60 1.25 23.80
N ALA A 814 -23.79 0.65 23.89
CA ALA A 814 -24.99 1.24 23.34
C ALA A 814 -25.32 2.63 23.93
N GLU A 815 -25.04 2.83 25.23
CA GLU A 815 -25.24 4.11 25.93
C GLU A 815 -24.14 5.15 25.62
N LYS A 816 -22.98 4.67 25.11
CA LYS A 816 -21.85 5.53 24.73
C LYS A 816 -21.86 5.93 23.25
N LEU A 817 -22.78 5.34 22.48
CA LEU A 817 -22.88 5.61 21.06
C LEU A 817 -23.44 7.02 20.82
N VAL A 818 -22.67 7.82 20.12
CA VAL A 818 -23.12 9.12 19.60
C VAL A 818 -23.66 8.90 18.20
N VAL A 819 -24.88 9.38 17.96
CA VAL A 819 -25.54 9.39 16.65
C VAL A 819 -25.75 10.85 16.25
N THR A 820 -25.03 11.26 15.22
CA THR A 820 -25.02 12.64 14.73
C THR A 820 -25.15 12.68 13.20
N ASP A 821 -25.12 13.86 12.60
CA ASP A 821 -25.19 14.06 11.15
C ASP A 821 -24.51 15.39 10.78
N PHE A 822 -24.30 15.60 9.50
CA PHE A 822 -23.61 16.77 8.96
C PHE A 822 -24.20 18.10 9.46
N ALA A 823 -25.55 18.24 9.49
CA ALA A 823 -26.18 19.47 9.94
C ALA A 823 -25.92 19.80 11.41
N LYS A 824 -25.95 18.75 12.26
CA LYS A 824 -25.67 18.92 13.71
C LYS A 824 -24.22 19.25 13.99
N GLU A 825 -23.30 18.63 13.23
CA GLU A 825 -21.86 18.86 13.42
C GLU A 825 -21.41 20.20 12.85
N THR A 826 -22.02 20.66 11.78
CA THR A 826 -21.57 21.87 11.04
C THR A 826 -22.40 23.11 11.31
N GLY A 827 -23.64 22.96 11.79
CA GLY A 827 -24.57 24.06 11.96
C GLY A 827 -25.18 24.64 10.66
N ILE A 828 -25.05 23.87 9.53
CA ILE A 828 -25.60 24.23 8.21
C ILE A 828 -26.99 23.63 8.01
#